data_c78179db178b7e87662cf34f45b6bf9b
#
_entry.id   c78179db178b7e87662cf34f45b6bf9b
#
_cell.length_a   1.000
_cell.length_b   1.000
_cell.length_c   1.000
_cell.angle_alpha   90.00
_cell.angle_beta   90.00
_cell.angle_gamma   90.00
#
_symmetry.space_group_name_H-M   'P 1'
#
loop_
_entity.id
_entity.type
_entity.pdbx_description
1 polymer ?
#
loop_
_entity_poly.entity_id
_entity_poly.type
_entity_poly.pdbx_seq_one_letter_code
_entity_poly.pdbx_strand_id
1 'polypeptide(L)'
;MGNIIEWISSITESFTNNLIAEDRYRMILDGLQVTLLITLCAALLGTLLGGLVCWMRMSHRTWLQQVAKVYIELMRGTPVLVLLMLMYYVVMAPLDATGVMVAIVTFAMNTSAYISEMLRTTIQSIDRGQTEAGLALGFTQRQTFFKIVLPQVVKAVMPVYQGEVVSLLKGTSIVGYIAVADMTRASDLIRSRTFDAFFPLIVTAIIYFLMAWLIGMMLQSLVQQKRTKAIVAAMMLTLFGMMGYISTMLTATDTDTAADVADQSSVPPVFQALNGKNVAVIIGSIQDIAVTDMAPDANILRMTSQTDLLAALENGKVDAAGGESLTLMFNKELLEKVDSVGAGLPPIPLGACYRLDNTELQQDFNSFLAEIRSDGTYQQIMDRWSNADDPAAMDIPQQRGTGRILRIATFPTMPPFNFINYGKPSGLEPELLTEWANRRNWQLEYLIMDFAAQIPAVQTGKADMAMGAISITEERQKQVLFSDGYLDSHIVLMTRKGEAAILSNPIQPTTIENEEIQWMWAVALLMIIIGGGAWLFIRHQHGTCPKPLTPDNSSRTSDLLRISHLKKSYGNLDVLRDINTEVHRGEVISIIGPSGTGKSTFLRCLNLLEQPTSGSIIVDGEDILTKGYPVNRLRQKMGMVFQSFNLFEQKTVLENVIYAPCQLRHESEETAREEGLALLRKVGLAEKADVYPSSLSGGQKQRVAIARALAMKPDVILFDEPTSALDPTMVGEVLSVIRQLAKEGMTMLIVTHEMKFAHDVSTRIFFMYDGYIHEDGSPEVIFENPVHSATKAFIQRIRKEVFEIDNPDFDFLGMHSAMGTFCHKYGIADKLERAERLTDQLLDGAMAQYRPITVRITHSEQSGITALDFMVEKMTATPLSDSQRTALSNECRQVIEEPTKRGFRVKLII
;
A
#
# COMPACT_ATOMS: atom_id res chain seq x y z
N MET A 1 -28.99 16.59 -41.30
CA MET A 1 -29.98 15.74 -40.61
C MET A 1 -29.94 14.32 -41.17
N GLY A 2 -29.81 14.08 -42.51
CA GLY A 2 -29.74 12.70 -43.08
C GLY A 2 -28.61 11.85 -42.42
N ASN A 3 -27.39 12.33 -42.39
CA ASN A 3 -26.25 11.58 -41.83
C ASN A 3 -26.36 11.26 -40.34
N ILE A 4 -27.10 12.07 -39.55
CA ILE A 4 -27.32 11.80 -38.12
C ILE A 4 -28.39 10.71 -37.95
N ILE A 5 -29.41 10.70 -38.80
CA ILE A 5 -30.46 9.66 -38.76
C ILE A 5 -29.88 8.31 -39.19
N GLU A 6 -29.10 8.29 -40.26
CA GLU A 6 -28.39 7.06 -40.71
C GLU A 6 -27.42 6.53 -39.62
N TRP A 7 -26.69 7.42 -38.97
CA TRP A 7 -25.80 7.06 -37.87
C TRP A 7 -26.55 6.49 -36.65
N ILE A 8 -27.68 7.12 -36.25
CA ILE A 8 -28.53 6.60 -35.17
C ILE A 8 -29.16 5.26 -35.58
N SER A 9 -29.59 5.09 -36.82
CA SER A 9 -30.13 3.82 -37.33
C SER A 9 -29.08 2.70 -37.26
N SER A 10 -27.84 2.98 -37.68
CA SER A 10 -26.72 2.02 -37.61
C SER A 10 -26.39 1.61 -36.19
N ILE A 11 -26.38 2.56 -35.23
CA ILE A 11 -26.17 2.24 -33.81
C ILE A 11 -27.31 1.40 -33.25
N THR A 12 -28.56 1.69 -33.63
CA THR A 12 -29.72 0.96 -33.16
C THR A 12 -29.71 -0.48 -33.72
N GLU A 13 -29.31 -0.64 -34.96
CA GLU A 13 -29.13 -1.95 -35.57
C GLU A 13 -28.00 -2.75 -34.91
N SER A 14 -26.83 -2.14 -34.70
CA SER A 14 -25.73 -2.79 -33.96
C SER A 14 -26.14 -3.15 -32.54
N PHE A 15 -26.89 -2.26 -31.84
CA PHE A 15 -27.41 -2.56 -30.50
C PHE A 15 -28.33 -3.80 -30.51
N THR A 16 -29.28 -3.84 -31.46
CA THR A 16 -30.23 -4.93 -31.56
C THR A 16 -29.52 -6.23 -31.89
N ASN A 17 -28.63 -6.23 -32.89
CA ASN A 17 -27.90 -7.43 -33.31
C ASN A 17 -26.92 -7.95 -32.27
N ASN A 18 -26.24 -7.09 -31.51
CA ASN A 18 -25.19 -7.50 -30.57
C ASN A 18 -25.71 -7.83 -29.16
N LEU A 19 -26.87 -7.26 -28.77
CA LEU A 19 -27.33 -7.41 -27.38
C LEU A 19 -28.72 -8.03 -27.27
N ILE A 20 -29.66 -7.64 -28.13
CA ILE A 20 -31.07 -8.08 -28.02
C ILE A 20 -31.29 -9.41 -28.74
N ALA A 21 -30.74 -9.57 -29.97
CA ALA A 21 -30.85 -10.81 -30.70
C ALA A 21 -30.29 -11.98 -29.89
N GLU A 22 -31.04 -13.08 -29.84
CA GLU A 22 -30.65 -14.28 -29.06
C GLU A 22 -30.33 -14.02 -27.57
N ASP A 23 -30.94 -12.96 -26.99
CA ASP A 23 -30.72 -12.56 -25.59
C ASP A 23 -29.23 -12.40 -25.18
N ARG A 24 -28.34 -12.02 -26.11
CA ARG A 24 -26.89 -11.96 -25.91
C ARG A 24 -26.48 -11.02 -24.77
N TYR A 25 -27.35 -10.09 -24.37
CA TYR A 25 -27.12 -9.26 -23.18
C TYR A 25 -26.94 -10.10 -21.89
N ARG A 26 -27.56 -11.31 -21.83
CA ARG A 26 -27.39 -12.25 -20.71
C ARG A 26 -25.93 -12.66 -20.55
N MET A 27 -25.23 -12.95 -21.64
CA MET A 27 -23.80 -13.30 -21.61
C MET A 27 -22.94 -12.18 -20.97
N ILE A 28 -23.27 -10.90 -21.26
CA ILE A 28 -22.58 -9.77 -20.62
C ILE A 28 -22.93 -9.68 -19.13
N LEU A 29 -24.17 -9.94 -18.75
CA LEU A 29 -24.60 -9.92 -17.34
C LEU A 29 -23.95 -11.06 -16.55
N ASP A 30 -23.85 -12.24 -17.08
CA ASP A 30 -23.18 -13.39 -16.47
C ASP A 30 -21.68 -13.12 -16.31
N GLY A 31 -21.03 -12.63 -17.37
CA GLY A 31 -19.63 -12.20 -17.31
C GLY A 31 -19.41 -11.07 -16.30
N LEU A 32 -20.36 -10.14 -16.15
CA LEU A 32 -20.34 -9.08 -15.16
C LEU A 32 -20.41 -9.65 -13.72
N GLN A 33 -21.28 -10.64 -13.48
CA GLN A 33 -21.39 -11.31 -12.18
C GLN A 33 -20.07 -12.00 -11.80
N VAL A 34 -19.48 -12.74 -12.73
CA VAL A 34 -18.18 -13.43 -12.53
C VAL A 34 -17.07 -12.41 -12.24
N THR A 35 -16.98 -11.35 -13.04
CA THR A 35 -16.01 -10.25 -12.85
C THR A 35 -16.14 -9.60 -11.46
N LEU A 36 -17.37 -9.29 -11.03
CA LEU A 36 -17.64 -8.70 -9.71
C LEU A 36 -17.34 -9.68 -8.58
N LEU A 37 -17.72 -10.96 -8.72
CA LEU A 37 -17.45 -12.00 -7.72
C LEU A 37 -15.95 -12.16 -7.49
N ILE A 38 -15.17 -12.34 -8.57
CA ILE A 38 -13.71 -12.46 -8.49
C ILE A 38 -13.12 -11.20 -7.82
N THR A 39 -13.52 -10.01 -8.27
CA THR A 39 -13.01 -8.74 -7.73
C THR A 39 -13.30 -8.59 -6.25
N LEU A 40 -14.55 -8.85 -5.82
CA LEU A 40 -14.96 -8.70 -4.43
C LEU A 40 -14.26 -9.72 -3.52
N CYS A 41 -14.30 -10.99 -3.89
CA CYS A 41 -13.66 -12.05 -3.10
C CYS A 41 -12.13 -11.86 -3.03
N ALA A 42 -11.47 -11.54 -4.14
CA ALA A 42 -10.03 -11.32 -4.16
C ALA A 42 -9.64 -10.06 -3.38
N ALA A 43 -10.42 -8.97 -3.44
CA ALA A 43 -10.17 -7.76 -2.66
C ALA A 43 -10.30 -8.02 -1.15
N LEU A 44 -11.33 -8.75 -0.72
CA LEU A 44 -11.55 -9.09 0.69
C LEU A 44 -10.45 -10.01 1.22
N LEU A 45 -10.19 -11.13 0.54
CA LEU A 45 -9.14 -12.07 0.91
C LEU A 45 -7.75 -11.43 0.83
N GLY A 46 -7.48 -10.66 -0.23
CA GLY A 46 -6.24 -9.92 -0.41
C GLY A 46 -6.00 -8.88 0.68
N THR A 47 -7.07 -8.23 1.18
CA THR A 47 -6.97 -7.29 2.30
C THR A 47 -6.63 -7.99 3.61
N LEU A 48 -7.28 -9.11 3.90
CA LEU A 48 -7.00 -9.92 5.10
C LEU A 48 -5.57 -10.47 5.08
N LEU A 49 -5.19 -11.10 3.97
CA LEU A 49 -3.83 -11.61 3.77
C LEU A 49 -2.79 -10.47 3.78
N GLY A 50 -3.08 -9.34 3.13
CA GLY A 50 -2.20 -8.16 3.12
C GLY A 50 -1.99 -7.58 4.51
N GLY A 51 -3.03 -7.55 5.35
CA GLY A 51 -2.93 -7.20 6.77
C GLY A 51 -2.02 -8.16 7.54
N LEU A 52 -2.15 -9.48 7.32
CA LEU A 52 -1.31 -10.51 7.93
C LEU A 52 0.16 -10.37 7.48
N VAL A 53 0.40 -10.23 6.17
CA VAL A 53 1.75 -10.06 5.60
C VAL A 53 2.39 -8.77 6.10
N CYS A 54 1.62 -7.66 6.21
CA CYS A 54 2.07 -6.42 6.81
C CYS A 54 2.49 -6.62 8.28
N TRP A 55 1.67 -7.32 9.07
CA TRP A 55 2.01 -7.66 10.45
C TRP A 55 3.30 -8.50 10.54
N MET A 56 3.48 -9.51 9.68
CA MET A 56 4.71 -10.30 9.60
C MET A 56 5.92 -9.42 9.25
N ARG A 57 5.75 -8.52 8.27
CA ARG A 57 6.79 -7.60 7.78
C ARG A 57 7.23 -6.58 8.84
N MET A 58 6.33 -6.19 9.75
CA MET A 58 6.57 -5.27 10.86
C MET A 58 6.93 -5.97 12.18
N SER A 59 6.97 -7.30 12.20
CA SER A 59 7.32 -8.09 13.39
C SER A 59 8.78 -7.87 13.83
N HIS A 60 9.06 -8.00 15.11
CA HIS A 60 10.44 -7.99 15.64
C HIS A 60 11.23 -9.28 15.33
N ARG A 61 10.57 -10.34 14.84
CA ARG A 61 11.20 -11.61 14.50
C ARG A 61 11.75 -11.57 13.08
N THR A 62 13.06 -11.62 12.92
CA THR A 62 13.76 -11.51 11.63
C THR A 62 13.32 -12.53 10.60
N TRP A 63 13.05 -13.78 11.00
CA TRP A 63 12.60 -14.83 10.09
C TRP A 63 11.21 -14.52 9.49
N LEU A 64 10.26 -13.97 10.29
CA LEU A 64 8.94 -13.54 9.77
C LEU A 64 9.08 -12.39 8.78
N GLN A 65 9.97 -11.44 9.07
CA GLN A 65 10.25 -10.33 8.14
C GLN A 65 10.80 -10.85 6.81
N GLN A 66 11.72 -11.81 6.82
CA GLN A 66 12.32 -12.38 5.60
C GLN A 66 11.30 -13.16 4.77
N VAL A 67 10.48 -14.00 5.41
CA VAL A 67 9.41 -14.74 4.72
C VAL A 67 8.44 -13.77 4.05
N ALA A 68 7.98 -12.74 4.78
CA ALA A 68 7.09 -11.73 4.20
C ALA A 68 7.76 -10.95 3.06
N LYS A 69 9.07 -10.64 3.17
CA LYS A 69 9.83 -9.95 2.13
C LYS A 69 9.90 -10.77 0.84
N VAL A 70 10.30 -12.04 0.94
CA VAL A 70 10.39 -12.95 -0.21
C VAL A 70 9.03 -13.13 -0.87
N TYR A 71 7.96 -13.30 -0.08
CA TYR A 71 6.60 -13.38 -0.61
C TYR A 71 6.20 -12.14 -1.41
N ILE A 72 6.43 -10.94 -0.86
CA ILE A 72 6.11 -9.67 -1.51
C ILE A 72 6.90 -9.51 -2.81
N GLU A 73 8.21 -9.80 -2.79
CA GLU A 73 9.08 -9.69 -3.95
C GLU A 73 8.65 -10.66 -5.05
N LEU A 74 8.29 -11.91 -4.71
CA LEU A 74 7.81 -12.91 -5.65
C LEU A 74 6.48 -12.48 -6.30
N MET A 75 5.48 -12.10 -5.49
CA MET A 75 4.15 -11.74 -5.98
C MET A 75 4.16 -10.46 -6.84
N ARG A 76 4.99 -9.47 -6.50
CA ARG A 76 5.10 -8.21 -7.26
C ARG A 76 6.06 -8.30 -8.44
N GLY A 77 7.02 -9.21 -8.41
CA GLY A 77 8.00 -9.41 -9.47
C GLY A 77 7.52 -10.32 -10.59
N THR A 78 6.44 -11.08 -10.38
CA THR A 78 5.89 -12.00 -11.38
C THR A 78 4.67 -11.38 -12.05
N PRO A 79 4.59 -11.36 -13.41
CA PRO A 79 3.38 -10.94 -14.12
C PRO A 79 2.17 -11.75 -13.68
N VAL A 80 1.06 -11.08 -13.39
CA VAL A 80 -0.13 -11.73 -12.82
C VAL A 80 -0.73 -12.81 -13.76
N LEU A 81 -0.62 -12.63 -15.08
CA LEU A 81 -1.02 -13.64 -16.05
C LEU A 81 -0.22 -14.95 -15.91
N VAL A 82 1.11 -14.83 -15.79
CA VAL A 82 1.99 -16.01 -15.59
C VAL A 82 1.66 -16.70 -14.28
N LEU A 83 1.42 -15.91 -13.21
CA LEU A 83 1.03 -16.45 -11.92
C LEU A 83 -0.32 -17.18 -12.01
N LEU A 84 -1.28 -16.61 -12.73
CA LEU A 84 -2.61 -17.20 -12.94
C LEU A 84 -2.51 -18.56 -13.66
N MET A 85 -1.74 -18.64 -14.75
CA MET A 85 -1.52 -19.86 -15.50
C MET A 85 -0.79 -20.93 -14.67
N LEU A 86 0.27 -20.52 -13.93
CA LEU A 86 1.00 -21.41 -13.04
C LEU A 86 0.08 -21.99 -11.95
N MET A 87 -0.75 -21.17 -11.35
CA MET A 87 -1.71 -21.62 -10.33
C MET A 87 -2.75 -22.57 -10.92
N TYR A 88 -3.26 -22.30 -12.12
CA TYR A 88 -4.29 -23.10 -12.75
C TYR A 88 -3.76 -24.46 -13.23
N TYR A 89 -2.66 -24.48 -14.00
CA TYR A 89 -2.17 -25.70 -14.65
C TYR A 89 -1.22 -26.53 -13.78
N VAL A 90 -0.59 -25.94 -12.74
CA VAL A 90 0.44 -26.63 -11.95
C VAL A 90 0.05 -26.74 -10.48
N VAL A 91 -0.21 -25.61 -9.79
CA VAL A 91 -0.34 -25.62 -8.33
C VAL A 91 -1.68 -26.16 -7.87
N MET A 92 -2.77 -25.72 -8.49
CA MET A 92 -4.14 -26.08 -8.10
C MET A 92 -4.76 -27.16 -9.02
N ALA A 93 -4.06 -27.60 -10.05
CA ALA A 93 -4.50 -28.68 -10.91
C ALA A 93 -4.85 -29.98 -10.13
N PRO A 94 -4.05 -30.43 -9.15
CA PRO A 94 -4.35 -31.65 -8.39
C PRO A 94 -5.58 -31.53 -7.46
N LEU A 95 -6.11 -30.30 -7.26
CA LEU A 95 -7.24 -30.04 -6.36
C LEU A 95 -8.59 -29.95 -7.09
N ASP A 96 -8.62 -30.17 -8.41
CA ASP A 96 -9.80 -29.98 -9.29
C ASP A 96 -10.54 -28.64 -9.04
N ALA A 97 -9.78 -27.59 -8.72
CA ALA A 97 -10.33 -26.30 -8.44
C ALA A 97 -10.88 -25.64 -9.70
N THR A 98 -12.08 -25.05 -9.60
CA THR A 98 -12.69 -24.31 -10.71
C THR A 98 -11.85 -23.10 -11.11
N GLY A 99 -11.89 -22.69 -12.39
CA GLY A 99 -11.14 -21.54 -12.88
C GLY A 99 -11.41 -20.26 -12.08
N VAL A 100 -12.65 -20.04 -11.64
CA VAL A 100 -13.06 -18.89 -10.81
C VAL A 100 -12.38 -18.95 -9.44
N MET A 101 -12.31 -20.11 -8.80
CA MET A 101 -11.63 -20.29 -7.50
C MET A 101 -10.13 -20.01 -7.62
N VAL A 102 -9.49 -20.54 -8.68
CA VAL A 102 -8.08 -20.27 -8.96
C VAL A 102 -7.83 -18.78 -9.18
N ALA A 103 -8.69 -18.11 -9.93
CA ALA A 103 -8.61 -16.67 -10.15
C ALA A 103 -8.70 -15.89 -8.83
N ILE A 104 -9.70 -16.18 -7.98
CA ILE A 104 -9.88 -15.52 -6.67
C ILE A 104 -8.62 -15.68 -5.82
N VAL A 105 -8.09 -16.89 -5.68
CA VAL A 105 -6.89 -17.15 -4.87
C VAL A 105 -5.68 -16.43 -5.43
N THR A 106 -5.44 -16.52 -6.74
CA THR A 106 -4.30 -15.89 -7.38
C THR A 106 -4.31 -14.39 -7.26
N PHE A 107 -5.44 -13.75 -7.56
CA PHE A 107 -5.59 -12.32 -7.42
C PHE A 107 -5.52 -11.87 -5.95
N ALA A 108 -6.09 -12.64 -5.01
CA ALA A 108 -5.98 -12.35 -3.58
C ALA A 108 -4.52 -12.37 -3.11
N MET A 109 -3.73 -13.36 -3.53
CA MET A 109 -2.29 -13.44 -3.22
C MET A 109 -1.53 -12.27 -3.82
N ASN A 110 -1.74 -11.96 -5.09
CA ASN A 110 -1.07 -10.85 -5.76
C ASN A 110 -1.40 -9.51 -5.09
N THR A 111 -2.70 -9.19 -4.93
CA THR A 111 -3.19 -7.95 -4.32
C THR A 111 -2.74 -7.82 -2.86
N SER A 112 -2.62 -8.93 -2.10
CA SER A 112 -2.16 -8.90 -0.71
C SER A 112 -0.75 -8.35 -0.56
N ALA A 113 0.13 -8.60 -1.53
CA ALA A 113 1.50 -8.07 -1.52
C ALA A 113 1.53 -6.54 -1.69
N TYR A 114 0.67 -5.99 -2.56
CA TYR A 114 0.52 -4.54 -2.74
C TYR A 114 -0.10 -3.89 -1.50
N ILE A 115 -1.20 -4.46 -0.98
CA ILE A 115 -1.87 -3.96 0.22
C ILE A 115 -0.94 -3.98 1.44
N SER A 116 -0.13 -5.03 1.59
CA SER A 116 0.83 -5.15 2.69
C SER A 116 1.82 -3.98 2.72
N GLU A 117 2.43 -3.65 1.59
CA GLU A 117 3.39 -2.53 1.51
C GLU A 117 2.70 -1.17 1.65
N MET A 118 1.51 -1.01 1.09
CA MET A 118 0.69 0.19 1.26
C MET A 118 0.34 0.43 2.73
N LEU A 119 -0.12 -0.59 3.45
CA LEU A 119 -0.40 -0.51 4.88
C LEU A 119 0.86 -0.20 5.69
N ARG A 120 1.97 -0.90 5.41
CA ARG A 120 3.24 -0.70 6.09
C ARG A 120 3.74 0.74 5.97
N THR A 121 3.79 1.27 4.75
CA THR A 121 4.24 2.64 4.50
C THR A 121 3.33 3.67 5.16
N THR A 122 2.02 3.47 5.09
CA THR A 122 1.05 4.37 5.73
C THR A 122 1.14 4.31 7.26
N ILE A 123 1.29 3.13 7.87
CA ILE A 123 1.48 3.01 9.32
C ILE A 123 2.75 3.75 9.76
N GLN A 124 3.83 3.63 8.98
CA GLN A 124 5.10 4.30 9.28
C GLN A 124 5.08 5.82 9.05
N SER A 125 4.18 6.33 8.22
CA SER A 125 4.01 7.76 7.98
C SER A 125 3.19 8.47 9.04
N ILE A 126 2.44 7.74 9.89
CA ILE A 126 1.71 8.35 11.00
C ILE A 126 2.70 8.86 12.05
N ASP A 127 2.51 10.10 12.47
CA ASP A 127 3.35 10.72 13.48
C ASP A 127 3.42 9.86 14.76
N ARG A 128 4.63 9.57 15.21
CA ARG A 128 4.91 8.83 16.44
C ARG A 128 4.26 9.47 17.66
N GLY A 129 4.09 10.80 17.66
CA GLY A 129 3.38 11.53 18.69
C GLY A 129 1.96 11.04 18.96
N GLN A 130 1.26 10.51 17.93
CA GLN A 130 -0.07 9.90 18.12
C GLN A 130 -0.01 8.64 19.00
N THR A 131 1.03 7.83 18.82
CA THR A 131 1.26 6.64 19.65
C THR A 131 1.69 7.03 21.06
N GLU A 132 2.60 7.98 21.18
CA GLU A 132 3.09 8.47 22.49
C GLU A 132 1.95 9.11 23.30
N ALA A 133 1.12 9.92 22.68
CA ALA A 133 -0.05 10.50 23.33
C ALA A 133 -1.03 9.44 23.85
N GLY A 134 -1.33 8.45 23.05
CA GLY A 134 -2.19 7.34 23.47
C GLY A 134 -1.59 6.58 24.67
N LEU A 135 -0.32 6.23 24.58
CA LEU A 135 0.39 5.55 25.68
C LEU A 135 0.44 6.41 26.94
N ALA A 136 0.73 7.71 26.83
CA ALA A 136 0.82 8.64 27.96
C ALA A 136 -0.51 8.82 28.69
N LEU A 137 -1.64 8.67 27.99
CA LEU A 137 -2.98 8.68 28.61
C LEU A 137 -3.36 7.37 29.31
N GLY A 138 -2.53 6.31 29.16
CA GLY A 138 -2.75 5.02 29.79
C GLY A 138 -3.42 3.97 28.90
N PHE A 139 -3.56 4.20 27.58
CA PHE A 139 -3.93 3.15 26.66
C PHE A 139 -2.80 2.11 26.53
N THR A 140 -3.16 0.84 26.36
CA THR A 140 -2.19 -0.20 26.01
C THR A 140 -1.71 -0.01 24.55
N GLN A 141 -0.60 -0.63 24.17
CA GLN A 141 -0.11 -0.57 22.77
C GLN A 141 -1.18 -1.03 21.76
N ARG A 142 -1.90 -2.12 22.07
CA ARG A 142 -3.00 -2.61 21.22
C ARG A 142 -4.14 -1.60 21.13
N GLN A 143 -4.59 -1.07 22.27
CA GLN A 143 -5.65 -0.04 22.28
C GLN A 143 -5.24 1.21 21.53
N THR A 144 -4.02 1.69 21.72
CA THR A 144 -3.47 2.84 20.99
C THR A 144 -3.49 2.58 19.48
N PHE A 145 -3.01 1.41 19.04
CA PHE A 145 -3.02 1.04 17.63
C PHE A 145 -4.44 1.00 17.06
N PHE A 146 -5.37 0.22 17.66
CA PHE A 146 -6.71 0.03 17.10
C PHE A 146 -7.63 1.25 17.26
N LYS A 147 -7.49 2.03 18.34
CA LYS A 147 -8.39 3.16 18.64
C LYS A 147 -7.89 4.52 18.15
N ILE A 148 -6.59 4.70 17.97
CA ILE A 148 -5.98 5.99 17.62
C ILE A 148 -5.28 5.92 16.27
N VAL A 149 -4.33 4.98 16.07
CA VAL A 149 -3.48 4.89 14.87
C VAL A 149 -4.24 4.32 13.69
N LEU A 150 -4.87 3.15 13.84
CA LEU A 150 -5.55 2.44 12.74
C LEU A 150 -6.64 3.27 12.04
N PRO A 151 -7.51 4.04 12.75
CA PRO A 151 -8.48 4.91 12.08
C PRO A 151 -7.83 5.99 11.18
N GLN A 152 -6.65 6.46 11.57
CA GLN A 152 -5.87 7.42 10.78
C GLN A 152 -5.25 6.73 9.55
N VAL A 153 -4.69 5.53 9.74
CA VAL A 153 -4.14 4.70 8.66
C VAL A 153 -5.22 4.39 7.62
N VAL A 154 -6.41 3.94 8.05
CA VAL A 154 -7.53 3.64 7.14
C VAL A 154 -7.92 4.86 6.32
N LYS A 155 -8.01 6.03 6.95
CA LYS A 155 -8.33 7.28 6.24
C LYS A 155 -7.24 7.66 5.23
N ALA A 156 -5.97 7.53 5.61
CA ALA A 156 -4.83 7.91 4.77
C ALA A 156 -4.59 6.92 3.61
N VAL A 157 -4.84 5.61 3.82
CA VAL A 157 -4.62 4.57 2.82
C VAL A 157 -5.75 4.47 1.80
N MET A 158 -6.96 4.92 2.13
CA MET A 158 -8.16 4.69 1.33
C MET A 158 -8.05 5.15 -0.13
N PRO A 159 -7.46 6.32 -0.48
CA PRO A 159 -7.32 6.72 -1.89
C PRO A 159 -6.43 5.76 -2.70
N VAL A 160 -5.36 5.24 -2.10
CA VAL A 160 -4.45 4.30 -2.75
C VAL A 160 -5.09 2.91 -2.83
N TYR A 161 -5.79 2.48 -1.77
CA TYR A 161 -6.56 1.24 -1.74
C TYR A 161 -7.66 1.20 -2.79
N GLN A 162 -8.37 2.31 -3.00
CA GLN A 162 -9.35 2.46 -4.08
C GLN A 162 -8.70 2.21 -5.45
N GLY A 163 -7.53 2.78 -5.70
CA GLY A 163 -6.76 2.56 -6.93
C GLY A 163 -6.40 1.10 -7.13
N GLU A 164 -6.01 0.40 -6.08
CA GLU A 164 -5.66 -1.02 -6.11
C GLU A 164 -6.88 -1.92 -6.43
N VAL A 165 -8.04 -1.67 -5.81
CA VAL A 165 -9.27 -2.42 -6.10
C VAL A 165 -9.74 -2.18 -7.54
N VAL A 166 -9.63 -0.95 -8.06
CA VAL A 166 -9.94 -0.66 -9.47
C VAL A 166 -8.93 -1.34 -10.41
N SER A 167 -7.65 -1.41 -10.03
CA SER A 167 -6.63 -2.14 -10.78
C SER A 167 -6.93 -3.65 -10.80
N LEU A 168 -7.33 -4.21 -9.67
CA LEU A 168 -7.78 -5.60 -9.55
C LEU A 168 -8.98 -5.87 -10.47
N LEU A 169 -10.02 -5.01 -10.44
CA LEU A 169 -11.18 -5.11 -11.33
C LEU A 169 -10.75 -5.18 -12.80
N LYS A 170 -9.87 -4.30 -13.25
CA LYS A 170 -9.35 -4.32 -14.62
C LYS A 170 -8.50 -5.56 -14.90
N GLY A 171 -7.76 -6.02 -13.89
CA GLY A 171 -6.93 -7.22 -13.97
C GLY A 171 -7.72 -8.50 -14.20
N THR A 172 -9.02 -8.55 -13.81
CA THR A 172 -9.84 -9.75 -14.06
C THR A 172 -10.04 -10.06 -15.54
N SER A 173 -9.87 -9.09 -16.44
CA SER A 173 -9.97 -9.30 -17.89
C SER A 173 -9.03 -10.37 -18.46
N ILE A 174 -8.01 -10.80 -17.69
CA ILE A 174 -7.09 -11.86 -18.12
C ILE A 174 -7.56 -13.28 -17.75
N VAL A 175 -8.64 -13.43 -16.99
CA VAL A 175 -9.10 -14.76 -16.57
C VAL A 175 -9.63 -15.61 -17.74
N GLY A 176 -9.93 -14.97 -18.87
CA GLY A 176 -10.26 -15.67 -20.12
C GLY A 176 -9.17 -16.63 -20.57
N TYR A 177 -7.90 -16.42 -20.20
CA TYR A 177 -6.80 -17.34 -20.52
C TYR A 177 -6.88 -18.69 -19.76
N ILE A 178 -7.65 -18.76 -18.70
CA ILE A 178 -7.96 -20.01 -17.98
C ILE A 178 -9.42 -20.42 -18.17
N ALA A 179 -10.00 -20.05 -19.33
CA ALA A 179 -11.35 -20.36 -19.77
C ALA A 179 -12.49 -19.88 -18.87
N VAL A 180 -12.26 -18.93 -17.99
CA VAL A 180 -13.32 -18.28 -17.19
C VAL A 180 -14.05 -17.26 -18.05
N ALA A 181 -15.38 -17.37 -18.11
CA ALA A 181 -16.25 -16.46 -18.87
C ALA A 181 -16.49 -15.16 -18.05
N ASP A 182 -15.50 -14.27 -18.03
CA ASP A 182 -15.67 -12.91 -17.54
C ASP A 182 -16.36 -11.99 -18.56
N MET A 183 -16.57 -10.74 -18.21
CA MET A 183 -17.23 -9.78 -19.10
C MET A 183 -16.44 -9.52 -20.40
N THR A 184 -15.10 -9.58 -20.36
CA THR A 184 -14.25 -9.42 -21.56
C THR A 184 -14.43 -10.62 -22.49
N ARG A 185 -14.45 -11.80 -21.91
CA ARG A 185 -14.66 -13.04 -22.63
C ARG A 185 -16.06 -13.11 -23.25
N ALA A 186 -17.10 -12.67 -22.52
CA ALA A 186 -18.46 -12.55 -23.05
C ALA A 186 -18.51 -11.61 -24.27
N SER A 187 -17.81 -10.48 -24.20
CA SER A 187 -17.67 -9.56 -25.33
C SER A 187 -17.02 -10.23 -26.55
N ASP A 188 -15.92 -10.97 -26.33
CA ASP A 188 -15.23 -11.67 -27.42
C ASP A 188 -16.12 -12.75 -28.05
N LEU A 189 -16.93 -13.44 -27.26
CA LEU A 189 -17.87 -14.43 -27.76
C LEU A 189 -18.99 -13.77 -28.61
N ILE A 190 -19.51 -12.61 -28.15
CA ILE A 190 -20.50 -11.87 -28.97
C ILE A 190 -19.84 -11.41 -30.29
N ARG A 191 -18.63 -10.87 -30.23
CA ARG A 191 -17.89 -10.46 -31.44
C ARG A 191 -17.65 -11.62 -32.42
N SER A 192 -17.35 -12.78 -31.90
CA SER A 192 -17.12 -13.96 -32.74
C SER A 192 -18.40 -14.47 -33.43
N ARG A 193 -19.58 -14.24 -32.82
CA ARG A 193 -20.89 -14.62 -33.38
C ARG A 193 -21.48 -13.56 -34.30
N THR A 194 -21.34 -12.26 -33.92
CA THR A 194 -21.93 -11.16 -34.69
C THR A 194 -20.99 -10.57 -35.74
N PHE A 195 -19.69 -10.91 -35.65
CA PHE A 195 -18.60 -10.34 -36.45
C PHE A 195 -18.52 -8.81 -36.38
N ASP A 196 -19.16 -8.21 -35.38
CA ASP A 196 -19.05 -6.79 -35.10
C ASP A 196 -17.83 -6.54 -34.20
N ALA A 197 -16.79 -5.96 -34.78
CA ALA A 197 -15.50 -5.76 -34.11
C ALA A 197 -15.53 -4.76 -32.95
N PHE A 198 -16.41 -3.76 -32.99
CA PHE A 198 -16.32 -2.58 -32.14
C PHE A 198 -17.41 -2.45 -31.11
N PHE A 199 -18.65 -2.71 -31.46
CA PHE A 199 -19.79 -2.43 -30.60
C PHE A 199 -19.72 -3.17 -29.26
N PRO A 200 -19.47 -4.51 -29.18
CA PRO A 200 -19.35 -5.20 -27.91
C PRO A 200 -18.20 -4.71 -27.05
N LEU A 201 -17.05 -4.31 -27.65
CA LEU A 201 -15.91 -3.76 -26.94
C LEU A 201 -16.25 -2.40 -26.31
N ILE A 202 -16.97 -1.54 -27.04
CA ILE A 202 -17.38 -0.21 -26.53
C ILE A 202 -18.32 -0.40 -25.33
N VAL A 203 -19.30 -1.29 -25.44
CA VAL A 203 -20.24 -1.61 -24.35
C VAL A 203 -19.47 -2.11 -23.11
N THR A 204 -18.57 -3.07 -23.32
CA THR A 204 -17.73 -3.62 -22.25
C THR A 204 -16.87 -2.53 -21.60
N ALA A 205 -16.23 -1.67 -22.38
CA ALA A 205 -15.42 -0.56 -21.86
C ALA A 205 -16.26 0.42 -21.01
N ILE A 206 -17.49 0.73 -21.45
CA ILE A 206 -18.41 1.58 -20.71
C ILE A 206 -18.78 0.94 -19.38
N ILE A 207 -19.11 -0.36 -19.37
CA ILE A 207 -19.49 -1.08 -18.15
C ILE A 207 -18.31 -1.15 -17.17
N TYR A 208 -17.08 -1.46 -17.63
CA TYR A 208 -15.88 -1.42 -16.78
C TYR A 208 -15.66 -0.03 -16.18
N PHE A 209 -15.82 1.04 -16.99
CA PHE A 209 -15.69 2.41 -16.50
C PHE A 209 -16.72 2.74 -15.41
N LEU A 210 -17.99 2.38 -15.65
CA LEU A 210 -19.07 2.62 -14.68
C LEU A 210 -18.84 1.83 -13.38
N MET A 211 -18.42 0.56 -13.48
CA MET A 211 -18.08 -0.25 -12.30
C MET A 211 -16.92 0.35 -11.52
N ALA A 212 -15.82 0.73 -12.19
CA ALA A 212 -14.67 1.33 -11.56
C ALA A 212 -15.04 2.64 -10.84
N TRP A 213 -15.89 3.46 -11.47
CA TRP A 213 -16.40 4.70 -10.90
C TRP A 213 -17.30 4.45 -9.68
N LEU A 214 -18.23 3.49 -9.76
CA LEU A 214 -19.11 3.11 -8.66
C LEU A 214 -18.34 2.54 -7.46
N ILE A 215 -17.40 1.60 -7.69
CA ILE A 215 -16.53 1.05 -6.65
C ILE A 215 -15.71 2.16 -6.01
N GLY A 216 -15.19 3.09 -6.81
CA GLY A 216 -14.45 4.25 -6.32
C GLY A 216 -15.27 5.13 -5.40
N MET A 217 -16.47 5.51 -5.81
CA MET A 217 -17.40 6.28 -4.97
C MET A 217 -17.78 5.53 -3.69
N MET A 218 -18.01 4.24 -3.79
CA MET A 218 -18.37 3.39 -2.66
C MET A 218 -17.27 3.36 -1.60
N LEU A 219 -16.04 3.06 -2.00
CA LEU A 219 -14.89 3.01 -1.08
C LEU A 219 -14.61 4.37 -0.45
N GLN A 220 -14.70 5.46 -1.23
CA GLN A 220 -14.52 6.81 -0.71
C GLN A 220 -15.59 7.19 0.32
N SER A 221 -16.84 6.73 0.14
CA SER A 221 -17.93 7.00 1.06
C SER A 221 -17.77 6.32 2.43
N LEU A 222 -17.02 5.20 2.49
CA LEU A 222 -16.74 4.51 3.77
C LEU A 222 -15.95 5.41 4.74
N VAL A 223 -15.21 6.38 4.23
CA VAL A 223 -14.38 7.32 5.01
C VAL A 223 -15.09 8.64 5.29
N GLN A 224 -16.09 9.03 4.48
CA GLN A 224 -16.81 10.30 4.58
C GLN A 224 -18.02 10.26 5.53
N GLN A 225 -18.66 11.44 5.78
CA GLN A 225 -19.70 11.65 6.77
C GLN A 225 -21.00 10.81 6.55
N LYS A 226 -21.79 10.66 7.63
CA LYS A 226 -23.01 9.82 7.73
C LYS A 226 -24.03 9.92 6.56
N ARG A 227 -24.22 11.09 5.94
CA ARG A 227 -25.17 11.27 4.82
C ARG A 227 -24.76 10.56 3.55
N THR A 228 -23.47 10.64 3.21
CA THR A 228 -22.91 9.96 2.02
C THR A 228 -22.95 8.44 2.15
N LYS A 229 -22.78 7.93 3.38
CA LYS A 229 -22.87 6.49 3.68
C LYS A 229 -24.28 5.93 3.42
N ALA A 230 -25.33 6.68 3.75
CA ALA A 230 -26.70 6.26 3.53
C ALA A 230 -27.06 6.22 2.03
N ILE A 231 -26.60 7.20 1.26
CA ILE A 231 -26.83 7.26 -0.20
C ILE A 231 -26.14 6.09 -0.90
N VAL A 232 -24.88 5.82 -0.54
CA VAL A 232 -24.10 4.71 -1.15
C VAL A 232 -24.64 3.35 -0.71
N ALA A 233 -25.07 3.19 0.55
CA ALA A 233 -25.73 1.97 1.00
C ALA A 233 -27.06 1.75 0.25
N ALA A 234 -27.83 2.79 -0.02
CA ALA A 234 -29.06 2.71 -0.82
C ALA A 234 -28.73 2.35 -2.29
N MET A 235 -27.72 2.95 -2.89
CA MET A 235 -27.28 2.60 -4.25
C MET A 235 -26.76 1.16 -4.34
N MET A 236 -26.06 0.67 -3.31
CA MET A 236 -25.62 -0.73 -3.24
C MET A 236 -26.81 -1.68 -3.14
N LEU A 237 -27.76 -1.40 -2.25
CA LEU A 237 -28.96 -2.20 -2.09
C LEU A 237 -29.79 -2.26 -3.39
N THR A 238 -29.89 -1.14 -4.12
CA THR A 238 -30.56 -1.13 -5.44
C THR A 238 -29.80 -1.90 -6.48
N LEU A 239 -28.46 -1.81 -6.53
CA LEU A 239 -27.63 -2.55 -7.49
C LEU A 239 -27.68 -4.07 -7.21
N PHE A 240 -27.49 -4.49 -5.95
CA PHE A 240 -27.61 -5.89 -5.56
C PHE A 240 -29.05 -6.42 -5.70
N GLY A 241 -30.03 -5.59 -5.37
CA GLY A 241 -31.45 -5.92 -5.59
C GLY A 241 -31.80 -6.08 -7.07
N MET A 242 -31.26 -5.22 -7.93
CA MET A 242 -31.40 -5.34 -9.39
C MET A 242 -30.68 -6.59 -9.92
N MET A 243 -29.45 -6.88 -9.46
CA MET A 243 -28.75 -8.12 -9.84
C MET A 243 -29.48 -9.37 -9.35
N GLY A 244 -29.98 -9.37 -8.11
CA GLY A 244 -30.79 -10.47 -7.58
C GLY A 244 -32.12 -10.64 -8.32
N TYR A 245 -32.80 -9.53 -8.67
CA TYR A 245 -34.04 -9.54 -9.45
C TYR A 245 -33.80 -10.02 -10.89
N ILE A 246 -32.72 -9.57 -11.53
CA ILE A 246 -32.31 -10.05 -12.86
C ILE A 246 -31.98 -11.54 -12.81
N SER A 247 -31.24 -12.00 -11.79
CA SER A 247 -30.94 -13.42 -11.59
C SER A 247 -32.22 -14.28 -11.41
N THR A 248 -33.17 -13.81 -10.61
CA THR A 248 -34.45 -14.54 -10.40
C THR A 248 -35.37 -14.49 -11.63
N MET A 249 -35.36 -13.38 -12.39
CA MET A 249 -36.10 -13.31 -13.66
C MET A 249 -35.48 -14.23 -14.71
N LEU A 250 -34.15 -14.35 -14.75
CA LEU A 250 -33.46 -15.29 -15.68
C LEU A 250 -33.78 -16.74 -15.35
N THR A 251 -33.87 -17.12 -14.07
CA THR A 251 -34.25 -18.48 -13.65
C THR A 251 -35.76 -18.78 -13.84
N ALA A 252 -36.64 -17.76 -13.80
CA ALA A 252 -38.07 -17.93 -13.98
C ALA A 252 -38.50 -18.08 -15.45
N THR A 253 -37.71 -17.53 -16.38
CA THR A 253 -38.02 -17.65 -17.84
C THR A 253 -37.57 -18.99 -18.47
N ASP A 254 -36.64 -19.69 -17.81
CA ASP A 254 -36.22 -21.02 -18.30
C ASP A 254 -37.30 -22.12 -18.13
N THR A 255 -38.35 -21.86 -17.37
CA THR A 255 -39.47 -22.79 -17.19
C THR A 255 -40.56 -22.65 -18.27
N ASP A 256 -40.63 -21.53 -19.00
CA ASP A 256 -41.67 -21.29 -20.02
C ASP A 256 -41.19 -21.48 -21.47
N THR A 257 -39.86 -21.56 -21.72
CA THR A 257 -39.31 -21.83 -23.07
C THR A 257 -39.10 -23.30 -23.40
N ALA A 258 -39.57 -24.23 -22.55
CA ALA A 258 -39.57 -25.68 -22.83
C ALA A 258 -40.60 -26.09 -23.89
N ALA A 259 -41.24 -25.16 -24.61
CA ALA A 259 -42.27 -25.42 -25.61
C ALA A 259 -41.82 -25.39 -27.07
N ASP A 260 -40.58 -24.94 -27.38
CA ASP A 260 -40.01 -25.06 -28.73
C ASP A 260 -38.88 -26.11 -28.72
N VAL A 261 -39.24 -27.36 -28.44
CA VAL A 261 -38.37 -28.53 -28.71
C VAL A 261 -38.30 -28.68 -30.22
N ALA A 262 -37.31 -28.09 -30.83
CA ALA A 262 -36.89 -28.49 -32.17
C ALA A 262 -36.63 -30.00 -32.14
N ASP A 263 -37.10 -30.66 -33.16
CA ASP A 263 -37.06 -32.11 -33.36
C ASP A 263 -35.68 -32.70 -32.98
N GLN A 264 -35.55 -33.24 -31.76
CA GLN A 264 -34.33 -33.89 -31.25
C GLN A 264 -33.89 -35.12 -32.09
N SER A 265 -34.69 -35.55 -33.06
CA SER A 265 -34.37 -36.68 -33.97
C SER A 265 -33.25 -36.33 -34.98
N SER A 266 -32.86 -35.07 -35.14
CA SER A 266 -31.85 -34.62 -36.11
C SER A 266 -30.45 -34.41 -35.54
N VAL A 267 -30.27 -34.35 -34.20
CA VAL A 267 -28.96 -34.11 -33.56
C VAL A 267 -28.14 -35.40 -33.53
N PRO A 268 -26.90 -35.40 -34.05
CA PRO A 268 -26.03 -36.57 -33.99
C PRO A 268 -25.82 -37.07 -32.56
N PRO A 269 -25.87 -38.43 -32.32
CA PRO A 269 -25.77 -38.98 -30.95
C PRO A 269 -24.51 -38.58 -30.19
N VAL A 270 -23.44 -38.28 -30.90
CA VAL A 270 -22.15 -37.84 -30.29
C VAL A 270 -22.26 -36.47 -29.59
N PHE A 271 -23.11 -35.56 -30.08
CA PHE A 271 -23.37 -34.29 -29.42
C PHE A 271 -24.29 -34.46 -28.21
N GLN A 272 -25.26 -35.39 -28.29
CA GLN A 272 -26.10 -35.69 -27.12
C GLN A 272 -25.27 -36.26 -25.94
N ALA A 273 -24.21 -37.03 -26.25
CA ALA A 273 -23.29 -37.58 -25.25
C ALA A 273 -22.41 -36.50 -24.55
N LEU A 274 -22.31 -35.28 -25.11
CA LEU A 274 -21.59 -34.18 -24.52
C LEU A 274 -22.38 -33.45 -23.42
N ASN A 275 -23.70 -33.61 -23.36
CA ASN A 275 -24.50 -32.96 -22.32
C ASN A 275 -24.04 -33.38 -20.91
N GLY A 276 -23.86 -32.41 -20.05
CA GLY A 276 -23.28 -32.57 -18.69
C GLY A 276 -21.77 -32.85 -18.64
N LYS A 277 -21.05 -32.74 -19.77
CA LYS A 277 -19.60 -32.93 -19.86
C LYS A 277 -18.89 -31.58 -19.99
N ASN A 278 -17.63 -31.54 -19.55
CA ASN A 278 -16.74 -30.42 -19.81
C ASN A 278 -16.13 -30.56 -21.20
N VAL A 279 -16.42 -29.64 -22.12
CA VAL A 279 -15.97 -29.70 -23.51
C VAL A 279 -15.13 -28.48 -23.86
N ALA A 280 -13.88 -28.67 -24.30
CA ALA A 280 -13.06 -27.58 -24.79
C ALA A 280 -13.28 -27.33 -26.30
N VAL A 281 -13.37 -26.07 -26.70
CA VAL A 281 -13.45 -25.63 -28.10
C VAL A 281 -12.63 -24.35 -28.31
N ILE A 282 -12.21 -24.11 -29.58
CA ILE A 282 -11.61 -22.79 -29.92
C ILE A 282 -12.75 -21.79 -30.12
N ILE A 283 -12.68 -20.68 -29.44
CA ILE A 283 -13.71 -19.61 -29.47
C ILE A 283 -13.97 -19.13 -30.91
N GLY A 284 -15.25 -19.09 -31.28
CA GLY A 284 -15.68 -18.61 -32.58
C GLY A 284 -15.36 -19.58 -33.74
N SER A 285 -14.83 -20.77 -33.46
CA SER A 285 -14.67 -21.83 -34.48
C SER A 285 -16.00 -22.47 -34.82
N ILE A 286 -16.02 -23.25 -35.91
CA ILE A 286 -17.22 -24.00 -36.29
C ILE A 286 -17.58 -25.08 -35.23
N GLN A 287 -16.56 -25.58 -34.50
CA GLN A 287 -16.77 -26.57 -33.43
C GLN A 287 -17.45 -25.90 -32.22
N ASP A 288 -17.09 -24.66 -31.90
CA ASP A 288 -17.75 -23.89 -30.83
C ASP A 288 -19.23 -23.66 -31.15
N ILE A 289 -19.53 -23.30 -32.39
CA ILE A 289 -20.93 -23.15 -32.86
C ILE A 289 -21.66 -24.48 -32.76
N ALA A 290 -21.11 -25.54 -33.35
CA ALA A 290 -21.73 -26.85 -33.38
C ALA A 290 -21.99 -27.44 -31.98
N VAL A 291 -21.01 -27.38 -31.08
CA VAL A 291 -21.17 -27.87 -29.70
C VAL A 291 -22.20 -27.02 -28.94
N THR A 292 -22.18 -25.69 -29.11
CA THR A 292 -23.14 -24.80 -28.45
C THR A 292 -24.58 -25.06 -28.87
N ASP A 293 -24.80 -25.28 -30.16
CA ASP A 293 -26.15 -25.44 -30.72
C ASP A 293 -26.71 -26.87 -30.53
N MET A 294 -25.83 -27.90 -30.61
CA MET A 294 -26.23 -29.31 -30.60
C MET A 294 -26.03 -29.99 -29.22
N ALA A 295 -25.30 -29.39 -28.29
CA ALA A 295 -25.11 -29.90 -26.93
C ALA A 295 -25.34 -28.77 -25.91
N PRO A 296 -26.58 -28.26 -25.77
CA PRO A 296 -26.86 -27.07 -24.96
C PRO A 296 -26.55 -27.24 -23.46
N ASP A 297 -26.59 -28.48 -22.95
CA ASP A 297 -26.27 -28.78 -21.55
C ASP A 297 -24.78 -29.12 -21.31
N ALA A 298 -23.92 -28.98 -22.34
CA ALA A 298 -22.47 -29.15 -22.17
C ALA A 298 -21.83 -27.96 -21.54
N ASN A 299 -20.91 -28.19 -20.58
CA ASN A 299 -20.08 -27.12 -19.99
C ASN A 299 -18.93 -26.80 -20.95
N ILE A 300 -19.07 -25.72 -21.73
CA ILE A 300 -18.18 -25.41 -22.84
C ILE A 300 -17.04 -24.49 -22.35
N LEU A 301 -15.83 -25.03 -22.34
CA LEU A 301 -14.61 -24.28 -22.06
C LEU A 301 -14.02 -23.78 -23.39
N ARG A 302 -14.14 -22.47 -23.62
CA ARG A 302 -13.66 -21.81 -24.82
C ARG A 302 -12.23 -21.39 -24.69
N MET A 303 -11.35 -21.93 -25.53
CA MET A 303 -9.91 -21.64 -25.50
C MET A 303 -9.52 -20.70 -26.64
N THR A 304 -8.39 -20.02 -26.49
CA THR A 304 -7.84 -19.11 -27.52
C THR A 304 -6.78 -19.78 -28.39
N SER A 305 -6.22 -20.90 -27.93
CA SER A 305 -5.19 -21.62 -28.68
C SER A 305 -5.44 -23.13 -28.69
N GLN A 306 -5.01 -23.77 -29.73
CA GLN A 306 -5.07 -25.24 -29.89
C GLN A 306 -4.19 -25.92 -28.81
N THR A 307 -3.06 -25.32 -28.46
CA THR A 307 -2.17 -25.85 -27.43
C THR A 307 -2.83 -25.88 -26.05
N ASP A 308 -3.55 -24.82 -25.67
CA ASP A 308 -4.27 -24.77 -24.38
C ASP A 308 -5.43 -25.76 -24.37
N LEU A 309 -6.14 -25.93 -25.51
CA LEU A 309 -7.22 -26.88 -25.65
C LEU A 309 -6.71 -28.33 -25.43
N LEU A 310 -5.61 -28.70 -26.08
CA LEU A 310 -5.02 -30.04 -25.93
C LEU A 310 -4.45 -30.22 -24.50
N ALA A 311 -3.80 -29.22 -23.94
CA ALA A 311 -3.32 -29.25 -22.55
C ALA A 311 -4.48 -29.46 -21.56
N ALA A 312 -5.63 -28.84 -21.79
CA ALA A 312 -6.80 -29.02 -20.93
C ALA A 312 -7.35 -30.44 -21.03
N LEU A 313 -7.36 -31.04 -22.24
CA LEU A 313 -7.77 -32.42 -22.46
C LEU A 313 -6.79 -33.41 -21.81
N GLU A 314 -5.50 -33.26 -22.04
CA GLU A 314 -4.44 -34.14 -21.47
C GLU A 314 -4.42 -34.11 -19.93
N ASN A 315 -4.63 -32.94 -19.34
CA ASN A 315 -4.64 -32.76 -17.87
C ASN A 315 -5.98 -33.10 -17.21
N GLY A 316 -6.96 -33.62 -17.95
CA GLY A 316 -8.26 -34.04 -17.43
C GLY A 316 -9.16 -32.87 -16.98
N LYS A 317 -8.87 -31.64 -17.40
CA LYS A 317 -9.71 -30.47 -17.14
C LYS A 317 -11.01 -30.46 -17.94
N VAL A 318 -11.00 -31.14 -19.05
CA VAL A 318 -12.19 -31.40 -19.91
C VAL A 318 -12.30 -32.88 -20.23
N ASP A 319 -13.54 -33.32 -20.49
CA ASP A 319 -13.85 -34.69 -20.85
C ASP A 319 -13.67 -34.92 -22.36
N ALA A 320 -13.97 -33.88 -23.15
CA ALA A 320 -13.84 -33.91 -24.60
C ALA A 320 -13.35 -32.57 -25.14
N ALA A 321 -12.87 -32.58 -26.39
CA ALA A 321 -12.47 -31.35 -27.10
C ALA A 321 -12.99 -31.39 -28.54
N GLY A 322 -13.53 -30.27 -29.04
CA GLY A 322 -13.87 -30.08 -30.45
C GLY A 322 -12.62 -29.78 -31.27
N GLY A 323 -12.47 -30.46 -32.38
CA GLY A 323 -11.37 -30.29 -33.32
C GLY A 323 -11.79 -30.47 -34.77
N GLU A 324 -10.80 -30.39 -35.65
CA GLU A 324 -10.95 -30.61 -37.07
C GLU A 324 -10.21 -31.87 -37.48
N SER A 325 -10.80 -32.63 -38.41
CA SER A 325 -10.19 -33.86 -38.94
C SER A 325 -8.80 -33.62 -39.53
N LEU A 326 -8.58 -32.45 -40.10
CA LEU A 326 -7.30 -32.04 -40.65
C LEU A 326 -6.20 -31.98 -39.62
N THR A 327 -6.50 -31.44 -38.42
CA THR A 327 -5.52 -31.38 -37.31
C THR A 327 -5.05 -32.78 -36.91
N LEU A 328 -5.94 -33.75 -36.93
CA LEU A 328 -5.61 -35.14 -36.63
C LEU A 328 -4.92 -35.84 -37.80
N MET A 329 -5.41 -35.64 -39.03
CA MET A 329 -4.87 -36.29 -40.23
C MET A 329 -3.38 -35.99 -40.42
N PHE A 330 -2.94 -34.79 -40.09
CA PHE A 330 -1.56 -34.33 -40.29
C PHE A 330 -0.70 -34.38 -39.03
N ASN A 331 -1.21 -34.80 -37.85
CA ASN A 331 -0.47 -34.83 -36.60
C ASN A 331 -0.44 -36.24 -35.99
N LYS A 332 0.56 -37.03 -36.38
CA LYS A 332 0.74 -38.42 -35.92
C LYS A 332 0.92 -38.50 -34.40
N GLU A 333 1.64 -37.55 -33.78
CA GLU A 333 1.88 -37.52 -32.31
C GLU A 333 0.56 -37.30 -31.56
N LEU A 334 -0.31 -36.44 -32.06
CA LEU A 334 -1.64 -36.21 -31.48
C LEU A 334 -2.53 -37.45 -31.54
N LEU A 335 -2.49 -38.19 -32.65
CA LEU A 335 -3.24 -39.43 -32.80
C LEU A 335 -2.84 -40.54 -31.82
N GLU A 336 -1.60 -40.50 -31.33
CA GLU A 336 -1.15 -41.41 -30.28
C GLU A 336 -1.72 -41.07 -28.91
N LYS A 337 -2.01 -39.77 -28.65
CA LYS A 337 -2.47 -39.23 -27.36
C LYS A 337 -3.97 -39.16 -27.21
N VAL A 338 -4.72 -39.04 -28.31
CA VAL A 338 -6.18 -38.86 -28.27
C VAL A 338 -6.90 -39.93 -29.06
N ASP A 339 -8.12 -40.21 -28.64
CA ASP A 339 -9.12 -40.89 -29.50
C ASP A 339 -10.03 -39.84 -30.13
N SER A 340 -10.49 -40.05 -31.33
CA SER A 340 -11.37 -39.12 -32.03
C SER A 340 -12.58 -39.82 -32.63
N VAL A 341 -13.72 -39.15 -32.58
CA VAL A 341 -14.98 -39.58 -33.18
C VAL A 341 -15.47 -38.47 -34.10
N GLY A 342 -15.84 -38.85 -35.34
CA GLY A 342 -16.42 -37.90 -36.28
C GLY A 342 -17.76 -37.38 -35.76
N ALA A 343 -18.02 -36.10 -35.93
CA ALA A 343 -19.23 -35.45 -35.46
C ALA A 343 -20.51 -35.86 -36.23
N GLY A 344 -20.38 -36.61 -37.32
CA GLY A 344 -21.53 -37.03 -38.16
C GLY A 344 -22.13 -35.90 -39.00
N LEU A 345 -21.41 -34.79 -39.14
CA LEU A 345 -21.79 -33.63 -39.93
C LEU A 345 -21.14 -33.67 -41.32
N PRO A 346 -21.72 -33.02 -42.35
CA PRO A 346 -21.12 -32.96 -43.69
C PRO A 346 -19.77 -32.20 -43.65
N PRO A 347 -18.87 -32.43 -44.62
CA PRO A 347 -17.64 -31.71 -44.76
C PRO A 347 -17.89 -30.22 -44.97
N ILE A 348 -17.05 -29.36 -44.39
CA ILE A 348 -17.16 -27.93 -44.51
C ILE A 348 -15.91 -27.43 -45.23
N PRO A 349 -16.06 -26.73 -46.38
CA PRO A 349 -14.92 -26.18 -47.08
C PRO A 349 -14.24 -25.03 -46.30
N LEU A 350 -12.91 -25.02 -46.34
CA LEU A 350 -12.11 -23.92 -45.84
C LEU A 350 -11.77 -22.94 -46.97
N GLY A 351 -11.87 -21.63 -46.70
CA GLY A 351 -11.63 -20.60 -47.69
C GLY A 351 -10.86 -19.40 -47.12
N ALA A 352 -10.14 -18.73 -48.00
CA ALA A 352 -9.62 -17.40 -47.68
C ALA A 352 -10.75 -16.37 -47.72
N CYS A 353 -10.76 -15.38 -46.81
CA CYS A 353 -11.80 -14.37 -46.77
C CYS A 353 -11.28 -12.96 -47.08
N TYR A 354 -12.13 -12.15 -47.69
CA TYR A 354 -11.83 -10.80 -48.16
C TYR A 354 -12.96 -9.86 -47.78
N ARG A 355 -12.65 -8.54 -47.77
CA ARG A 355 -13.68 -7.53 -47.59
C ARG A 355 -14.70 -7.57 -48.75
N LEU A 356 -15.96 -7.29 -48.48
CA LEU A 356 -17.08 -7.42 -49.46
C LEU A 356 -16.84 -6.61 -50.75
N ASP A 357 -16.08 -5.58 -50.72
CA ASP A 357 -15.77 -4.74 -51.89
C ASP A 357 -14.48 -5.20 -52.66
N ASN A 358 -13.74 -6.18 -52.13
CA ASN A 358 -12.46 -6.62 -52.70
C ASN A 358 -12.59 -7.86 -53.57
N THR A 359 -13.47 -7.77 -54.54
CA THR A 359 -13.76 -8.88 -55.49
C THR A 359 -12.58 -9.21 -56.42
N GLU A 360 -11.72 -8.21 -56.71
CA GLU A 360 -10.55 -8.41 -57.57
C GLU A 360 -9.54 -9.38 -56.94
N LEU A 361 -9.23 -9.19 -55.67
CA LEU A 361 -8.26 -10.05 -54.96
C LEU A 361 -8.82 -11.48 -54.77
N GLN A 362 -10.13 -11.61 -54.49
CA GLN A 362 -10.82 -12.89 -54.40
C GLN A 362 -10.74 -13.65 -55.73
N GLN A 363 -11.06 -13.00 -56.84
CA GLN A 363 -11.05 -13.64 -58.17
C GLN A 363 -9.63 -14.04 -58.60
N ASP A 364 -8.63 -13.22 -58.28
CA ASP A 364 -7.23 -13.55 -58.57
C ASP A 364 -6.78 -14.80 -57.76
N PHE A 365 -7.15 -14.93 -56.49
CA PHE A 365 -6.85 -16.10 -55.70
C PHE A 365 -7.58 -17.36 -56.19
N ASN A 366 -8.85 -17.23 -56.62
CA ASN A 366 -9.58 -18.35 -57.20
C ASN A 366 -8.94 -18.78 -58.52
N SER A 367 -8.50 -17.82 -59.33
CA SER A 367 -7.75 -18.11 -60.57
C SER A 367 -6.43 -18.84 -60.26
N PHE A 368 -5.72 -18.42 -59.25
CA PHE A 368 -4.49 -19.08 -58.77
C PHE A 368 -4.78 -20.52 -58.29
N LEU A 369 -5.83 -20.75 -57.52
CA LEU A 369 -6.24 -22.10 -57.09
C LEU A 369 -6.51 -23.03 -58.31
N ALA A 370 -7.18 -22.51 -59.32
CA ALA A 370 -7.44 -23.23 -60.54
C ALA A 370 -6.14 -23.55 -61.32
N GLU A 371 -5.22 -22.58 -61.41
CA GLU A 371 -3.89 -22.73 -62.00
C GLU A 371 -3.11 -23.87 -61.35
N ILE A 372 -2.94 -23.84 -60.02
CA ILE A 372 -2.14 -24.85 -59.29
C ILE A 372 -2.78 -26.22 -59.24
N ARG A 373 -4.10 -26.29 -59.33
CA ARG A 373 -4.81 -27.58 -59.49
C ARG A 373 -4.58 -28.20 -60.87
N SER A 374 -4.53 -27.36 -61.89
CA SER A 374 -4.38 -27.84 -63.28
C SER A 374 -2.93 -28.25 -63.62
N ASP A 375 -1.93 -27.57 -63.01
CA ASP A 375 -0.51 -27.90 -63.23
C ASP A 375 0.08 -28.93 -62.24
N GLY A 376 -0.74 -29.41 -61.28
CA GLY A 376 -0.33 -30.39 -60.30
C GLY A 376 0.43 -29.84 -59.09
N THR A 377 0.70 -28.55 -59.00
CA THR A 377 1.39 -27.91 -57.87
C THR A 377 0.61 -28.07 -56.58
N TYR A 378 -0.72 -27.95 -56.65
CA TYR A 378 -1.58 -28.14 -55.49
C TYR A 378 -1.39 -29.55 -54.86
N GLN A 379 -1.39 -30.60 -55.67
CA GLN A 379 -1.19 -31.98 -55.20
C GLN A 379 0.21 -32.18 -54.60
N GLN A 380 1.23 -31.57 -55.19
CA GLN A 380 2.59 -31.65 -54.66
C GLN A 380 2.70 -30.99 -53.28
N ILE A 381 2.05 -29.84 -53.06
CA ILE A 381 2.01 -29.16 -51.75
C ILE A 381 1.27 -30.06 -50.75
N MET A 382 0.11 -30.59 -51.11
CA MET A 382 -0.67 -31.48 -50.25
C MET A 382 0.09 -32.73 -49.84
N ASP A 383 0.69 -33.42 -50.80
CA ASP A 383 1.48 -34.64 -50.55
C ASP A 383 2.70 -34.38 -49.67
N ARG A 384 3.32 -33.25 -49.85
CA ARG A 384 4.48 -32.84 -49.06
C ARG A 384 4.12 -32.68 -47.57
N TRP A 385 3.03 -31.99 -47.26
CA TRP A 385 2.59 -31.79 -45.88
C TRP A 385 1.91 -33.00 -45.27
N SER A 386 1.17 -33.79 -46.02
CA SER A 386 0.51 -35.02 -45.56
C SER A 386 1.50 -36.13 -45.17
N ASN A 387 2.67 -36.14 -45.78
CA ASN A 387 3.71 -37.16 -45.55
C ASN A 387 4.86 -36.65 -44.67
N ALA A 388 4.73 -35.46 -44.07
CA ALA A 388 5.76 -34.87 -43.21
C ALA A 388 5.90 -35.69 -41.92
N ASP A 389 7.08 -36.26 -41.68
CA ASP A 389 7.37 -36.93 -40.40
C ASP A 389 7.70 -35.91 -39.30
N ASP A 390 8.36 -34.81 -39.62
CA ASP A 390 8.63 -33.68 -38.73
C ASP A 390 8.29 -32.38 -39.46
N PRO A 391 7.09 -31.83 -39.28
CA PRO A 391 6.67 -30.58 -39.91
C PRO A 391 7.54 -29.38 -39.51
N ALA A 392 8.12 -29.38 -38.32
CA ALA A 392 8.97 -28.28 -37.84
C ALA A 392 10.34 -28.26 -38.56
N ALA A 393 10.80 -29.39 -39.11
CA ALA A 393 12.01 -29.45 -39.89
C ALA A 393 11.85 -29.05 -41.36
N MET A 394 10.61 -28.76 -41.78
CA MET A 394 10.30 -28.43 -43.17
C MET A 394 10.38 -26.91 -43.40
N ASP A 395 11.12 -26.56 -44.48
CA ASP A 395 11.15 -25.17 -44.95
C ASP A 395 10.07 -24.96 -46.01
N ILE A 396 9.35 -23.85 -45.92
CA ILE A 396 8.47 -23.38 -46.99
C ILE A 396 9.34 -22.63 -48.04
N PRO A 397 8.88 -22.61 -49.33
CA PRO A 397 9.56 -21.87 -50.37
C PRO A 397 9.82 -20.41 -49.95
N GLN A 398 11.01 -19.91 -50.31
CA GLN A 398 11.32 -18.50 -50.01
C GLN A 398 10.47 -17.56 -50.84
N GLN A 399 10.01 -16.51 -50.18
CA GLN A 399 9.31 -15.42 -50.86
C GLN A 399 10.28 -14.66 -51.77
N ARG A 400 9.93 -14.50 -53.04
CA ARG A 400 10.76 -13.90 -54.10
C ARG A 400 10.19 -12.58 -54.61
N GLY A 401 8.92 -12.29 -54.29
CA GLY A 401 8.22 -11.09 -54.79
C GLY A 401 8.80 -9.81 -54.23
N THR A 402 8.80 -8.78 -55.08
CA THR A 402 9.27 -7.40 -54.71
C THR A 402 8.22 -6.33 -54.96
N GLY A 403 7.02 -6.73 -55.41
CA GLY A 403 5.91 -5.85 -55.71
C GLY A 403 5.03 -5.50 -54.52
N ARG A 404 3.72 -5.44 -54.72
CA ARG A 404 2.70 -5.10 -53.71
C ARG A 404 2.84 -5.97 -52.46
N ILE A 405 2.68 -5.34 -51.29
CA ILE A 405 2.61 -6.01 -50.00
C ILE A 405 1.14 -6.36 -49.72
N LEU A 406 0.88 -7.64 -49.42
CA LEU A 406 -0.40 -8.14 -48.95
C LEU A 406 -0.33 -8.45 -47.46
N ARG A 407 -1.23 -7.85 -46.67
CA ARG A 407 -1.38 -8.11 -45.26
C ARG A 407 -2.35 -9.24 -45.00
N ILE A 408 -1.85 -10.32 -44.43
CA ILE A 408 -2.59 -11.58 -44.24
C ILE A 408 -2.89 -11.76 -42.75
N ALA A 409 -4.16 -11.72 -42.36
CA ALA A 409 -4.56 -12.12 -41.01
C ALA A 409 -4.53 -13.64 -40.89
N THR A 410 -3.85 -14.17 -39.88
CA THR A 410 -3.68 -15.62 -39.73
C THR A 410 -3.65 -16.05 -38.25
N PHE A 411 -4.01 -17.32 -38.01
CA PHE A 411 -4.03 -17.97 -36.72
C PHE A 411 -3.11 -19.20 -36.72
N PRO A 412 -1.81 -19.01 -36.50
CA PRO A 412 -0.81 -20.07 -36.73
C PRO A 412 -0.58 -20.93 -35.48
N THR A 413 -1.58 -21.76 -35.10
CA THR A 413 -1.53 -22.65 -33.92
C THR A 413 -1.80 -24.10 -34.23
N MET A 414 -1.89 -24.46 -35.53
CA MET A 414 -2.29 -25.82 -36.01
C MET A 414 -1.22 -26.43 -36.93
N PRO A 415 -0.11 -26.99 -36.40
CA PRO A 415 0.86 -27.73 -37.21
C PRO A 415 0.20 -29.06 -37.73
N PRO A 416 0.54 -29.52 -38.94
CA PRO A 416 1.44 -28.86 -39.91
C PRO A 416 0.72 -27.88 -40.85
N PHE A 417 -0.52 -27.61 -40.59
CA PHE A 417 -1.41 -26.82 -41.41
C PHE A 417 -1.04 -25.32 -41.42
N ASN A 418 -0.96 -24.73 -40.24
CA ASN A 418 -0.55 -23.34 -40.03
C ASN A 418 0.04 -23.18 -38.65
N PHE A 419 1.32 -22.86 -38.52
CA PHE A 419 2.05 -22.76 -37.27
C PHE A 419 3.24 -21.79 -37.37
N ILE A 420 3.86 -21.48 -36.26
CA ILE A 420 5.07 -20.66 -36.22
C ILE A 420 6.30 -21.57 -36.18
N ASN A 421 7.18 -21.39 -37.18
CA ASN A 421 8.49 -22.03 -37.25
C ASN A 421 9.56 -20.98 -37.32
N TYR A 422 10.52 -20.99 -36.37
CA TYR A 422 11.58 -19.98 -36.22
C TYR A 422 11.10 -18.52 -36.33
N GLY A 423 9.92 -18.24 -35.71
CA GLY A 423 9.32 -16.91 -35.70
C GLY A 423 8.57 -16.48 -36.96
N LYS A 424 8.35 -17.41 -37.91
CA LYS A 424 7.62 -17.15 -39.17
C LYS A 424 6.47 -18.13 -39.31
N PRO A 425 5.31 -17.71 -39.86
CA PRO A 425 4.26 -18.61 -40.25
C PRO A 425 4.75 -19.64 -41.26
N SER A 426 4.48 -20.90 -40.97
CA SER A 426 4.88 -22.07 -41.77
C SER A 426 3.72 -23.03 -41.82
N GLY A 427 3.76 -23.96 -42.75
CA GLY A 427 2.73 -24.94 -42.95
C GLY A 427 2.08 -24.88 -44.34
N LEU A 428 1.04 -25.69 -44.54
CA LEU A 428 0.32 -25.82 -45.82
C LEU A 428 -0.24 -24.48 -46.32
N GLU A 429 -0.96 -23.72 -45.45
CA GLU A 429 -1.52 -22.44 -45.86
C GLU A 429 -0.45 -21.36 -46.16
N PRO A 430 0.56 -21.15 -45.32
CA PRO A 430 1.66 -20.24 -45.66
C PRO A 430 2.40 -20.62 -46.94
N GLU A 431 2.52 -21.91 -47.26
CA GLU A 431 3.12 -22.36 -48.54
C GLU A 431 2.25 -22.02 -49.73
N LEU A 432 0.94 -22.30 -49.69
CA LEU A 432 -0.01 -21.87 -50.72
C LEU A 432 0.04 -20.36 -50.97
N LEU A 433 0.03 -19.59 -49.91
CA LEU A 433 0.13 -18.12 -49.99
C LEU A 433 1.48 -17.64 -50.57
N THR A 434 2.57 -18.32 -50.20
CA THR A 434 3.90 -18.00 -50.72
C THR A 434 3.98 -18.32 -52.23
N GLU A 435 3.44 -19.44 -52.65
CA GLU A 435 3.38 -19.81 -54.10
C GLU A 435 2.54 -18.80 -54.87
N TRP A 436 1.38 -18.40 -54.33
CA TRP A 436 0.56 -17.36 -54.94
C TRP A 436 1.34 -16.02 -55.07
N ALA A 437 1.90 -15.59 -53.98
CA ALA A 437 2.67 -14.33 -53.97
C ALA A 437 3.85 -14.34 -54.97
N ASN A 438 4.58 -15.49 -55.07
CA ASN A 438 5.69 -15.65 -55.98
C ASN A 438 5.24 -15.59 -57.44
N ARG A 439 4.08 -16.22 -57.80
CA ARG A 439 3.53 -16.16 -59.17
C ARG A 439 3.06 -14.77 -59.53
N ARG A 440 2.62 -13.95 -58.59
CA ARG A 440 2.12 -12.58 -58.79
C ARG A 440 3.18 -11.49 -58.53
N ASN A 441 4.41 -11.90 -58.14
CA ASN A 441 5.48 -10.98 -57.73
C ASN A 441 5.08 -10.08 -56.54
N TRP A 442 4.33 -10.60 -55.59
CA TRP A 442 3.89 -9.87 -54.37
C TRP A 442 4.76 -10.24 -53.15
N GLN A 443 4.63 -9.40 -52.05
CA GLN A 443 5.19 -9.69 -50.75
C GLN A 443 4.06 -9.98 -49.74
N LEU A 444 4.30 -10.88 -48.82
CA LEU A 444 3.36 -11.19 -47.73
C LEU A 444 3.83 -10.60 -46.41
N GLU A 445 2.94 -9.91 -45.73
CA GLU A 445 3.06 -9.46 -44.35
C GLU A 445 2.02 -10.19 -43.49
N TYR A 446 2.45 -11.05 -42.57
CA TYR A 446 1.54 -11.79 -41.71
C TYR A 446 1.18 -11.05 -40.45
N LEU A 447 -0.12 -10.91 -40.19
CA LEU A 447 -0.69 -10.35 -38.99
C LEU A 447 -1.23 -11.51 -38.14
N ILE A 448 -0.42 -11.88 -37.13
CA ILE A 448 -0.76 -12.98 -36.22
C ILE A 448 -1.80 -12.48 -35.22
N MET A 449 -2.93 -13.22 -35.10
CA MET A 449 -4.02 -12.87 -34.20
C MET A 449 -4.84 -14.09 -33.81
N ASP A 450 -5.72 -13.92 -32.81
CA ASP A 450 -6.66 -14.98 -32.41
C ASP A 450 -7.63 -15.28 -33.52
N PHE A 451 -8.15 -16.54 -33.52
CA PHE A 451 -9.05 -17.02 -34.57
C PHE A 451 -10.23 -16.07 -34.80
N ALA A 452 -10.92 -15.67 -33.73
CA ALA A 452 -12.09 -14.79 -33.78
C ALA A 452 -11.80 -13.36 -34.28
N ALA A 453 -10.53 -12.94 -34.33
CA ALA A 453 -10.12 -11.61 -34.77
C ALA A 453 -9.85 -11.53 -36.29
N GLN A 454 -9.73 -12.65 -37.00
CA GLN A 454 -9.34 -12.67 -38.41
C GLN A 454 -10.35 -11.94 -39.31
N ILE A 455 -11.64 -12.32 -39.25
CA ILE A 455 -12.72 -11.71 -40.06
C ILE A 455 -12.85 -10.21 -39.74
N PRO A 456 -12.92 -9.77 -38.48
CA PRO A 456 -12.89 -8.32 -38.13
C PRO A 456 -11.69 -7.56 -38.67
N ALA A 457 -10.52 -8.17 -38.74
CA ALA A 457 -9.35 -7.53 -39.32
C ALA A 457 -9.48 -7.23 -40.82
N VAL A 458 -10.13 -8.14 -41.54
CA VAL A 458 -10.43 -7.95 -42.97
C VAL A 458 -11.52 -6.90 -43.16
N GLN A 459 -12.62 -6.96 -42.40
CA GLN A 459 -13.72 -5.99 -42.49
C GLN A 459 -13.24 -4.55 -42.28
N THR A 460 -12.34 -4.34 -41.30
CA THR A 460 -11.80 -3.01 -40.96
C THR A 460 -10.67 -2.55 -41.88
N GLY A 461 -10.25 -3.39 -42.85
CA GLY A 461 -9.12 -3.07 -43.74
C GLY A 461 -7.75 -3.09 -43.05
N LYS A 462 -7.66 -3.63 -41.83
CA LYS A 462 -6.38 -3.87 -41.17
C LYS A 462 -5.57 -4.94 -41.88
N ALA A 463 -6.27 -6.00 -42.39
CA ALA A 463 -5.73 -7.00 -43.28
C ALA A 463 -6.40 -6.90 -44.65
N ASP A 464 -5.68 -7.27 -45.71
CA ASP A 464 -6.18 -7.31 -47.06
C ASP A 464 -6.99 -8.58 -47.31
N MET A 465 -6.64 -9.66 -46.60
CA MET A 465 -7.32 -10.95 -46.55
C MET A 465 -7.03 -11.69 -45.24
N ALA A 466 -7.79 -12.74 -44.97
CA ALA A 466 -7.48 -13.67 -43.91
C ALA A 466 -7.48 -15.14 -44.42
N MET A 467 -6.53 -15.91 -43.89
CA MET A 467 -6.40 -17.35 -44.16
C MET A 467 -5.77 -18.00 -42.91
N GLY A 468 -6.52 -18.89 -42.28
CA GLY A 468 -6.15 -19.54 -41.01
C GLY A 468 -7.25 -20.50 -40.61
N ALA A 469 -7.49 -21.54 -41.41
CA ALA A 469 -8.53 -22.57 -41.23
C ALA A 469 -9.95 -21.99 -41.11
N ILE A 470 -10.30 -21.01 -41.93
CA ILE A 470 -11.61 -20.36 -41.86
C ILE A 470 -12.61 -21.14 -42.65
N SER A 471 -13.58 -21.78 -41.99
CA SER A 471 -14.69 -22.50 -42.61
C SER A 471 -15.66 -21.56 -43.33
N ILE A 472 -16.07 -21.92 -44.55
CA ILE A 472 -17.06 -21.20 -45.34
C ILE A 472 -18.45 -21.54 -44.80
N THR A 473 -19.16 -20.57 -44.22
CA THR A 473 -20.53 -20.73 -43.75
C THR A 473 -21.42 -19.64 -44.34
N GLU A 474 -22.74 -19.87 -44.44
CA GLU A 474 -23.69 -18.88 -44.96
C GLU A 474 -23.69 -17.58 -44.13
N GLU A 475 -23.50 -17.69 -42.83
CA GLU A 475 -23.48 -16.55 -41.93
C GLU A 475 -22.24 -15.69 -42.18
N ARG A 476 -21.07 -16.33 -42.34
CA ARG A 476 -19.81 -15.61 -42.62
C ARG A 476 -19.81 -14.99 -44.02
N GLN A 477 -20.45 -15.67 -45.03
CA GLN A 477 -20.58 -15.12 -46.37
C GLN A 477 -21.42 -13.86 -46.45
N LYS A 478 -22.32 -13.61 -45.49
CA LYS A 478 -23.02 -12.33 -45.35
C LYS A 478 -22.11 -11.17 -44.92
N GLN A 479 -20.98 -11.48 -44.35
CA GLN A 479 -20.09 -10.54 -43.71
C GLN A 479 -18.80 -10.24 -44.50
N VAL A 480 -18.29 -11.22 -45.22
CA VAL A 480 -17.06 -11.21 -46.01
C VAL A 480 -17.20 -12.04 -47.27
N LEU A 481 -16.41 -11.75 -48.30
CA LEU A 481 -16.28 -12.62 -49.47
C LEU A 481 -15.36 -13.79 -49.14
N PHE A 482 -15.64 -14.98 -49.68
CA PHE A 482 -14.78 -16.15 -49.57
C PHE A 482 -14.20 -16.50 -50.94
N SER A 483 -13.00 -17.06 -50.95
CA SER A 483 -12.49 -17.81 -52.11
C SER A 483 -13.29 -19.09 -52.34
N ASP A 484 -13.04 -19.76 -53.45
CA ASP A 484 -13.37 -21.19 -53.61
C ASP A 484 -12.70 -21.99 -52.49
N GLY A 485 -13.33 -23.05 -52.04
CA GLY A 485 -12.75 -23.93 -51.01
C GLY A 485 -11.43 -24.52 -51.47
N TYR A 486 -10.37 -24.29 -50.67
CA TYR A 486 -9.05 -24.88 -50.97
C TYR A 486 -8.88 -26.24 -50.29
N LEU A 487 -9.67 -26.56 -49.28
CA LEU A 487 -9.62 -27.82 -48.54
C LEU A 487 -10.95 -28.09 -47.85
N ASP A 488 -11.32 -29.38 -47.69
CA ASP A 488 -12.53 -29.77 -46.93
C ASP A 488 -12.11 -30.28 -45.54
N SER A 489 -12.82 -29.85 -44.50
CA SER A 489 -12.60 -30.30 -43.13
C SER A 489 -13.87 -30.88 -42.51
N HIS A 490 -13.73 -31.83 -41.58
CA HIS A 490 -14.82 -32.39 -40.79
C HIS A 490 -14.65 -32.03 -39.33
N ILE A 491 -15.75 -31.76 -38.65
CA ILE A 491 -15.74 -31.61 -37.20
C ILE A 491 -15.53 -32.98 -36.57
N VAL A 492 -14.62 -33.08 -35.65
CA VAL A 492 -14.32 -34.24 -34.82
C VAL A 492 -14.37 -33.90 -33.37
N LEU A 493 -14.76 -34.86 -32.54
CA LEU A 493 -14.67 -34.74 -31.09
C LEU A 493 -13.51 -35.63 -30.61
N MET A 494 -12.63 -35.07 -29.80
CA MET A 494 -11.46 -35.76 -29.27
C MET A 494 -11.66 -36.05 -27.78
N THR A 495 -11.19 -37.19 -27.33
CA THR A 495 -11.10 -37.59 -25.93
C THR A 495 -9.67 -38.04 -25.62
N ARG A 496 -9.32 -38.18 -24.33
CA ARG A 496 -8.06 -38.84 -23.97
C ARG A 496 -8.05 -40.28 -24.53
N LYS A 497 -6.84 -40.77 -24.77
CA LYS A 497 -6.63 -42.13 -25.29
C LYS A 497 -7.25 -43.17 -24.38
N GLY A 498 -8.08 -44.08 -24.95
CA GLY A 498 -8.83 -45.12 -24.23
C GLY A 498 -10.16 -44.66 -23.65
N GLU A 499 -10.56 -43.38 -23.80
CA GLU A 499 -11.78 -42.81 -23.21
C GLU A 499 -12.89 -42.52 -24.24
N ALA A 500 -12.76 -42.97 -25.45
CA ALA A 500 -13.76 -42.79 -26.54
C ALA A 500 -15.20 -43.17 -26.13
N ALA A 501 -15.37 -44.08 -25.18
CA ALA A 501 -16.67 -44.49 -24.65
C ALA A 501 -17.46 -43.33 -23.99
N ILE A 502 -16.80 -42.24 -23.60
CA ILE A 502 -17.44 -41.04 -23.06
C ILE A 502 -18.40 -40.42 -24.07
N LEU A 503 -18.07 -40.52 -25.37
CA LEU A 503 -18.87 -39.97 -26.47
C LEU A 503 -20.00 -40.92 -26.93
N SER A 504 -20.14 -42.09 -26.30
CA SER A 504 -21.13 -43.12 -26.73
C SER A 504 -22.30 -43.28 -25.75
N ASN A 505 -22.25 -42.78 -24.55
CA ASN A 505 -23.26 -42.94 -23.50
C ASN A 505 -23.82 -41.59 -23.05
N PRO A 506 -25.08 -41.25 -23.31
CA PRO A 506 -25.73 -40.07 -22.76
C PRO A 506 -25.92 -40.23 -21.24
N ILE A 507 -25.39 -39.35 -20.46
CA ILE A 507 -25.65 -39.25 -19.01
C ILE A 507 -26.83 -38.29 -18.82
N GLN A 508 -27.78 -38.66 -17.94
CA GLN A 508 -28.83 -37.71 -17.54
C GLN A 508 -28.20 -36.45 -16.88
N PRO A 509 -28.68 -35.25 -17.19
CA PRO A 509 -28.12 -34.03 -16.70
C PRO A 509 -28.18 -33.96 -15.16
N THR A 510 -27.06 -33.85 -14.51
CA THR A 510 -26.98 -33.41 -13.10
C THR A 510 -26.82 -31.90 -13.10
N THR A 511 -27.81 -31.22 -12.57
CA THR A 511 -27.83 -29.74 -12.37
C THR A 511 -26.79 -29.32 -11.32
N ILE A 512 -25.57 -29.11 -11.73
CA ILE A 512 -24.47 -28.76 -10.78
C ILE A 512 -24.09 -27.26 -10.83
N GLU A 513 -24.27 -26.54 -11.94
CA GLU A 513 -23.70 -25.22 -12.11
C GLU A 513 -24.32 -24.08 -11.30
N ASN A 514 -25.62 -24.15 -11.00
CA ASN A 514 -26.26 -23.10 -10.19
C ASN A 514 -25.94 -23.17 -8.69
N GLU A 515 -25.59 -24.36 -8.18
CA GLU A 515 -25.24 -24.47 -6.74
C GLU A 515 -23.85 -23.89 -6.44
N GLU A 516 -22.83 -24.06 -7.30
CA GLU A 516 -21.48 -23.56 -7.04
C GLU A 516 -21.43 -22.01 -6.97
N ILE A 517 -22.07 -21.33 -7.91
CA ILE A 517 -22.15 -19.87 -7.92
C ILE A 517 -22.93 -19.35 -6.70
N GLN A 518 -24.02 -20.04 -6.30
CA GLN A 518 -24.78 -19.70 -5.11
C GLN A 518 -23.95 -19.91 -3.82
N TRP A 519 -23.20 -21.02 -3.74
CA TRP A 519 -22.29 -21.26 -2.61
C TRP A 519 -21.17 -20.23 -2.54
N MET A 520 -20.63 -19.78 -3.66
CA MET A 520 -19.60 -18.74 -3.69
C MET A 520 -20.13 -17.38 -3.25
N TRP A 521 -21.37 -17.02 -3.63
CA TRP A 521 -22.05 -15.83 -3.11
C TRP A 521 -22.35 -15.95 -1.61
N ALA A 522 -22.74 -17.16 -1.15
CA ALA A 522 -22.93 -17.43 0.28
C ALA A 522 -21.62 -17.29 1.08
N VAL A 523 -20.49 -17.74 0.52
CA VAL A 523 -19.14 -17.56 1.11
C VAL A 523 -18.74 -16.08 1.11
N ALA A 524 -18.99 -15.33 0.04
CA ALA A 524 -18.75 -13.90 -0.02
C ALA A 524 -19.59 -13.14 1.02
N LEU A 525 -20.87 -13.48 1.14
CA LEU A 525 -21.76 -12.92 2.15
C LEU A 525 -21.31 -13.29 3.57
N LEU A 526 -20.90 -14.54 3.79
CA LEU A 526 -20.37 -15.02 5.08
C LEU A 526 -19.10 -14.28 5.47
N MET A 527 -18.20 -14.01 4.52
CA MET A 527 -16.98 -13.21 4.75
C MET A 527 -17.30 -11.75 5.08
N ILE A 528 -18.31 -11.16 4.43
CA ILE A 528 -18.81 -9.82 4.77
C ILE A 528 -19.42 -9.82 6.17
N ILE A 529 -20.17 -10.85 6.54
CA ILE A 529 -20.75 -11.03 7.89
C ILE A 529 -19.65 -11.25 8.92
N ILE A 530 -18.63 -12.06 8.64
CA ILE A 530 -17.48 -12.28 9.52
C ILE A 530 -16.66 -11.00 9.68
N GLY A 531 -16.39 -10.28 8.59
CA GLY A 531 -15.72 -8.98 8.61
C GLY A 531 -16.52 -7.92 9.36
N GLY A 532 -17.82 -7.84 9.13
CA GLY A 532 -18.76 -7.00 9.87
C GLY A 532 -18.93 -7.45 11.33
N GLY A 533 -18.98 -8.76 11.59
CA GLY A 533 -19.02 -9.37 12.92
C GLY A 533 -17.71 -9.15 13.69
N ALA A 534 -16.56 -9.27 13.06
CA ALA A 534 -15.27 -8.92 13.66
C ALA A 534 -15.20 -7.42 13.99
N TRP A 535 -15.72 -6.56 13.12
CA TRP A 535 -15.84 -5.12 13.37
C TRP A 535 -16.82 -4.82 14.51
N LEU A 536 -17.98 -5.49 14.56
CA LEU A 536 -18.94 -5.40 15.66
C LEU A 536 -18.40 -6.01 16.94
N PHE A 537 -17.66 -7.13 16.88
CA PHE A 537 -17.00 -7.77 18.02
C PHE A 537 -15.89 -6.88 18.60
N ILE A 538 -15.07 -6.25 17.74
CA ILE A 538 -14.10 -5.21 18.14
C ILE A 538 -14.83 -4.02 18.76
N ARG A 539 -16.00 -3.67 18.28
CA ARG A 539 -16.87 -2.63 18.83
C ARG A 539 -17.55 -3.07 20.12
N HIS A 540 -17.88 -4.34 20.28
CA HIS A 540 -18.64 -4.90 21.43
C HIS A 540 -17.75 -5.43 22.55
N GLN A 541 -16.45 -5.71 22.34
CA GLN A 541 -15.49 -5.95 23.42
C GLN A 541 -15.30 -4.73 24.37
N HIS A 542 -16.14 -3.72 24.21
CA HIS A 542 -16.27 -2.59 25.12
C HIS A 542 -17.08 -2.89 26.40
N GLY A 543 -17.57 -4.11 26.59
CA GLY A 543 -18.57 -4.42 27.62
C GLY A 543 -18.11 -5.19 28.86
N THR A 544 -16.85 -5.63 28.99
CA THR A 544 -16.40 -6.32 30.21
C THR A 544 -15.10 -5.73 30.74
N CYS A 545 -15.23 -4.69 31.54
CA CYS A 545 -14.16 -4.24 32.44
C CYS A 545 -14.38 -4.75 33.85
N PRO A 546 -13.29 -5.04 34.59
CA PRO A 546 -13.40 -5.36 36.02
C PRO A 546 -13.97 -4.15 36.79
N LYS A 547 -14.77 -4.44 37.80
CA LYS A 547 -15.40 -3.44 38.68
C LYS A 547 -14.39 -2.40 39.17
N PRO A 548 -14.81 -1.12 39.33
CA PRO A 548 -13.98 -0.11 39.95
C PRO A 548 -13.72 -0.51 41.41
N LEU A 549 -12.43 -0.57 41.74
CA LEU A 549 -12.01 -0.67 43.15
C LEU A 549 -12.31 0.68 43.79
N THR A 550 -13.05 0.67 44.90
CA THR A 550 -13.25 1.80 45.81
C THR A 550 -11.88 2.38 46.20
N PRO A 551 -11.75 3.70 46.32
CA PRO A 551 -10.49 4.31 46.75
C PRO A 551 -10.23 3.87 48.20
N ASP A 552 -9.15 3.11 48.38
CA ASP A 552 -8.64 2.81 49.72
C ASP A 552 -7.97 4.06 50.28
N ASN A 553 -8.56 4.65 51.28
CA ASN A 553 -8.17 5.93 51.87
C ASN A 553 -7.17 5.76 53.01
N SER A 554 -6.46 4.61 53.05
CA SER A 554 -5.47 4.33 54.09
C SER A 554 -4.09 4.83 53.71
N SER A 555 -3.58 5.81 54.48
CA SER A 555 -2.22 6.31 54.54
C SER A 555 -1.54 6.76 53.23
N ARG A 556 -1.93 7.96 52.72
CA ARG A 556 -1.09 8.67 51.73
C ARG A 556 0.16 9.23 52.43
N THR A 557 1.34 8.69 52.08
CA THR A 557 2.64 9.23 52.46
C THR A 557 2.83 10.63 51.85
N SER A 558 3.61 11.49 52.45
CA SER A 558 3.96 12.81 51.87
C SER A 558 4.73 12.71 50.56
N ASP A 559 5.46 11.60 50.38
CA ASP A 559 6.32 11.35 49.25
C ASP A 559 5.47 10.76 48.09
N LEU A 560 5.42 11.48 46.98
CA LEU A 560 4.75 11.00 45.73
C LEU A 560 5.69 10.14 44.88
N LEU A 561 6.94 10.58 44.72
CA LEU A 561 7.95 9.91 43.91
C LEU A 561 9.26 9.82 44.69
N ARG A 562 9.91 8.62 44.63
CA ARG A 562 11.28 8.46 45.11
C ARG A 562 12.07 7.75 43.99
N ILE A 563 13.15 8.35 43.56
CA ILE A 563 14.03 7.91 42.50
C ILE A 563 15.40 7.60 43.09
N SER A 564 15.93 6.41 42.85
CA SER A 564 17.23 5.97 43.36
C SER A 564 18.06 5.32 42.26
N HIS A 565 19.28 5.83 42.09
CA HIS A 565 20.28 5.31 41.14
C HIS A 565 19.76 5.10 39.71
N LEU A 566 18.89 6.00 39.21
CA LEU A 566 18.28 5.89 37.92
C LEU A 566 19.30 6.12 36.80
N LYS A 567 19.42 5.14 35.90
CA LYS A 567 20.31 5.18 34.73
C LYS A 567 19.57 4.92 33.45
N LYS A 568 19.97 5.58 32.37
CA LYS A 568 19.48 5.33 31.00
C LYS A 568 20.61 5.46 30.01
N SER A 569 20.84 4.36 29.26
CA SER A 569 21.82 4.31 28.18
C SER A 569 21.13 3.92 26.86
N TYR A 570 21.63 4.43 25.73
CA TYR A 570 21.25 4.05 24.37
C TYR A 570 22.50 3.52 23.65
N GLY A 571 22.64 2.20 23.59
CA GLY A 571 23.87 1.58 23.13
C GLY A 571 25.05 1.97 24.02
N ASN A 572 26.06 2.64 23.47
CA ASN A 572 27.24 3.08 24.21
C ASN A 572 27.11 4.51 24.78
N LEU A 573 25.98 5.18 24.61
CA LEU A 573 25.77 6.55 25.09
C LEU A 573 24.97 6.54 26.40
N ASP A 574 25.61 6.95 27.50
CA ASP A 574 24.96 7.13 28.80
C ASP A 574 24.32 8.52 28.87
N VAL A 575 22.99 8.57 28.89
CA VAL A 575 22.19 9.81 28.93
C VAL A 575 21.82 10.19 30.36
N LEU A 576 21.41 9.22 31.18
CA LEU A 576 21.23 9.39 32.62
C LEU A 576 22.22 8.44 33.31
N ARG A 577 23.07 9.00 34.17
CA ARG A 577 24.18 8.24 34.79
C ARG A 577 23.89 7.80 36.20
N ASP A 578 23.33 8.72 37.03
CA ASP A 578 22.93 8.39 38.39
C ASP A 578 22.02 9.48 38.96
N ILE A 579 20.70 9.34 38.78
CA ILE A 579 19.71 10.27 39.26
C ILE A 579 19.13 9.77 40.57
N ASN A 580 19.24 10.60 41.61
CA ASN A 580 18.71 10.39 42.96
C ASN A 580 17.93 11.61 43.39
N THR A 581 16.61 11.46 43.69
CA THR A 581 15.75 12.56 44.16
C THR A 581 14.41 12.04 44.68
N GLU A 582 13.71 12.91 45.44
CA GLU A 582 12.35 12.66 45.94
C GLU A 582 11.46 13.84 45.53
N VAL A 583 10.18 13.56 45.29
CA VAL A 583 9.18 14.57 44.94
C VAL A 583 7.98 14.42 45.87
N HIS A 584 7.59 15.55 46.51
CA HIS A 584 6.47 15.57 47.44
C HIS A 584 5.21 16.14 46.79
N ARG A 585 4.04 15.78 47.32
CA ARG A 585 2.77 16.28 46.81
C ARG A 585 2.68 17.80 46.92
N GLY A 586 2.22 18.45 45.87
CA GLY A 586 2.09 19.91 45.78
C GLY A 586 3.39 20.65 45.38
N GLU A 587 4.53 19.95 45.21
CA GLU A 587 5.76 20.57 44.70
C GLU A 587 5.63 20.92 43.22
N VAL A 588 6.19 22.06 42.86
CA VAL A 588 6.38 22.49 41.47
C VAL A 588 7.88 22.53 41.20
N ILE A 589 8.37 21.54 40.45
CA ILE A 589 9.80 21.37 40.20
C ILE A 589 10.11 21.75 38.75
N SER A 590 10.96 22.80 38.57
CA SER A 590 11.49 23.07 37.23
C SER A 590 12.84 22.38 37.04
N ILE A 591 12.99 21.74 35.89
CA ILE A 591 14.19 21.02 35.45
C ILE A 591 14.86 21.87 34.38
N ILE A 592 16.03 22.46 34.74
CA ILE A 592 16.80 23.33 33.84
C ILE A 592 18.18 22.74 33.55
N GLY A 593 18.86 23.22 32.51
CA GLY A 593 20.23 22.83 32.16
C GLY A 593 20.44 22.84 30.65
N PRO A 594 21.67 22.63 30.15
CA PRO A 594 22.01 22.63 28.74
C PRO A 594 21.20 21.58 27.91
N SER A 595 21.09 21.79 26.59
CA SER A 595 20.49 20.84 25.70
C SER A 595 21.30 19.54 25.67
N GLY A 596 20.63 18.36 25.56
CA GLY A 596 21.27 17.06 25.52
C GLY A 596 21.67 16.46 26.88
N THR A 597 21.39 17.12 28.02
CA THR A 597 21.74 16.64 29.38
C THR A 597 20.76 15.56 29.93
N GLY A 598 19.78 15.13 29.14
CA GLY A 598 18.85 14.04 29.53
C GLY A 598 17.56 14.51 30.24
N LYS A 599 17.20 15.79 30.24
CA LYS A 599 16.01 16.35 30.93
C LYS A 599 14.71 15.66 30.47
N SER A 600 14.43 15.64 29.16
CA SER A 600 13.24 14.99 28.59
C SER A 600 13.29 13.49 28.79
N THR A 601 14.47 12.86 28.67
CA THR A 601 14.66 11.42 28.94
C THR A 601 14.31 11.09 30.38
N PHE A 602 14.69 11.92 31.34
CA PHE A 602 14.32 11.74 32.73
C PHE A 602 12.80 11.75 32.93
N LEU A 603 12.07 12.78 32.41
CA LEU A 603 10.60 12.79 32.47
C LEU A 603 9.96 11.56 31.80
N ARG A 604 10.48 11.14 30.65
CA ARG A 604 9.98 9.97 29.91
C ARG A 604 10.24 8.66 30.66
N CYS A 605 11.28 8.59 31.48
CA CYS A 605 11.53 7.45 32.35
C CYS A 605 10.53 7.38 33.52
N LEU A 606 10.09 8.51 34.07
CA LEU A 606 9.15 8.54 35.20
C LEU A 606 7.80 7.92 34.86
N ASN A 607 7.30 8.11 33.65
CA ASN A 607 6.03 7.50 33.18
C ASN A 607 6.25 6.26 32.31
N LEU A 608 7.47 5.73 32.26
CA LEU A 608 7.87 4.53 31.49
C LEU A 608 7.56 4.63 29.99
N LEU A 609 7.52 5.83 29.40
CA LEU A 609 7.59 5.98 27.94
C LEU A 609 8.96 5.57 27.42
N GLU A 610 10.01 5.81 28.25
CA GLU A 610 11.36 5.27 28.09
C GLU A 610 11.67 4.32 29.24
N GLN A 611 12.10 3.11 28.93
CA GLN A 611 12.47 2.14 29.94
C GLN A 611 13.86 2.49 30.51
N PRO A 612 14.04 2.70 31.80
CA PRO A 612 15.36 2.84 32.42
C PRO A 612 16.24 1.61 32.19
N THR A 613 17.57 1.84 32.19
CA THR A 613 18.54 0.73 32.09
C THR A 613 18.73 0.05 33.44
N SER A 614 18.74 0.85 34.51
CA SER A 614 18.81 0.37 35.90
C SER A 614 18.35 1.44 36.87
N GLY A 615 18.24 1.11 38.15
CA GLY A 615 17.78 1.97 39.23
C GLY A 615 16.41 1.56 39.75
N SER A 616 15.78 2.40 40.57
CA SER A 616 14.45 2.21 41.16
C SER A 616 13.64 3.50 41.06
N ILE A 617 12.35 3.39 40.75
CA ILE A 617 11.38 4.48 40.77
C ILE A 617 10.19 4.00 41.59
N ILE A 618 9.96 4.62 42.74
CA ILE A 618 8.86 4.29 43.64
C ILE A 618 7.80 5.39 43.48
N VAL A 619 6.56 5.01 43.22
CA VAL A 619 5.40 5.91 43.08
C VAL A 619 4.34 5.50 44.08
N ASP A 620 3.90 6.37 44.97
CA ASP A 620 2.96 6.05 46.06
C ASP A 620 3.37 4.81 46.87
N GLY A 621 4.67 4.56 47.05
CA GLY A 621 5.20 3.41 47.78
C GLY A 621 5.38 2.12 46.96
N GLU A 622 5.01 2.11 45.65
CA GLU A 622 5.15 0.96 44.76
C GLU A 622 6.31 1.14 43.79
N ASP A 623 7.22 0.17 43.65
CA ASP A 623 8.28 0.20 42.63
C ASP A 623 7.71 -0.15 41.27
N ILE A 624 7.69 0.87 40.36
CA ILE A 624 7.10 0.77 39.03
C ILE A 624 7.98 -0.02 38.05
N LEU A 625 9.22 -0.35 38.39
CA LEU A 625 10.13 -1.15 37.55
C LEU A 625 9.98 -2.66 37.80
N THR A 626 9.17 -3.06 38.78
CA THR A 626 8.86 -4.46 39.08
C THR A 626 8.21 -5.15 37.87
N LYS A 627 8.67 -6.36 37.56
CA LYS A 627 8.16 -7.12 36.42
C LYS A 627 6.65 -7.39 36.54
N GLY A 628 5.89 -6.94 35.54
CA GLY A 628 4.40 -7.09 35.52
C GLY A 628 3.65 -5.91 36.10
N TYR A 629 4.31 -4.83 36.50
CA TYR A 629 3.66 -3.62 36.97
C TYR A 629 2.67 -3.04 35.92
N PRO A 630 1.44 -2.64 36.29
CA PRO A 630 0.43 -2.16 35.37
C PRO A 630 0.71 -0.72 34.90
N VAL A 631 1.62 -0.56 33.95
CA VAL A 631 2.10 0.75 33.42
C VAL A 631 0.96 1.67 32.98
N ASN A 632 -0.15 1.11 32.46
CA ASN A 632 -1.31 1.89 32.05
C ASN A 632 -1.99 2.60 33.23
N ARG A 633 -1.99 2.00 34.42
CA ARG A 633 -2.52 2.65 35.65
C ARG A 633 -1.60 3.80 36.11
N LEU A 634 -0.29 3.58 36.04
CA LEU A 634 0.69 4.63 36.32
C LEU A 634 0.41 5.86 35.45
N ARG A 635 0.30 5.67 34.13
CA ARG A 635 0.10 6.74 33.17
C ARG A 635 -1.23 7.48 33.30
N GLN A 636 -2.26 6.85 33.88
CA GLN A 636 -3.51 7.53 34.24
C GLN A 636 -3.32 8.47 35.45
N LYS A 637 -2.42 8.14 36.38
CA LYS A 637 -2.07 8.99 37.52
C LYS A 637 -1.03 10.09 37.20
N MET A 638 -0.26 9.90 36.13
CA MET A 638 0.78 10.84 35.67
C MET A 638 0.41 11.46 34.33
N GLY A 639 -0.14 12.64 34.32
CA GLY A 639 -0.39 13.39 33.09
C GLY A 639 0.92 13.79 32.43
N MET A 640 1.00 13.71 31.08
CA MET A 640 2.17 14.21 30.33
C MET A 640 1.73 15.16 29.23
N VAL A 641 2.41 16.30 29.17
CA VAL A 641 2.26 17.34 28.15
C VAL A 641 3.56 17.42 27.36
N PHE A 642 3.48 17.15 26.07
CA PHE A 642 4.62 17.04 25.15
C PHE A 642 4.93 18.39 24.49
N GLN A 643 6.17 18.54 24.06
CA GLN A 643 6.65 19.66 23.25
C GLN A 643 5.86 19.83 21.94
N SER A 644 5.52 18.71 21.26
CA SER A 644 4.84 18.68 19.96
C SER A 644 3.32 18.56 20.08
N PHE A 645 2.70 18.90 21.21
CA PHE A 645 1.25 18.86 21.52
C PHE A 645 0.64 17.45 21.46
N ASN A 646 0.96 16.65 20.42
CA ASN A 646 0.51 15.28 20.17
C ASN A 646 -1.02 15.14 20.28
N LEU A 647 -1.79 16.10 19.74
CA LEU A 647 -3.25 16.02 19.70
C LEU A 647 -3.70 14.99 18.68
N PHE A 648 -4.85 14.37 18.94
CA PHE A 648 -5.48 13.44 18.00
C PHE A 648 -6.14 14.23 16.86
N GLU A 649 -5.49 14.28 15.70
CA GLU A 649 -5.88 15.12 14.57
C GLU A 649 -7.30 14.84 14.01
N GLN A 650 -7.81 13.62 14.22
CA GLN A 650 -9.14 13.21 13.75
C GLN A 650 -10.25 13.47 14.75
N LYS A 651 -9.93 14.04 15.90
CA LYS A 651 -10.87 14.35 16.98
C LYS A 651 -10.98 15.84 17.15
N THR A 652 -12.17 16.33 17.44
CA THR A 652 -12.37 17.73 17.81
C THR A 652 -11.62 18.07 19.10
N VAL A 653 -11.52 19.34 19.43
CA VAL A 653 -10.88 19.82 20.66
C VAL A 653 -11.53 19.17 21.89
N LEU A 654 -12.85 19.15 21.98
CA LEU A 654 -13.56 18.54 23.09
C LEU A 654 -13.36 17.01 23.10
N GLU A 655 -13.47 16.35 21.95
CA GLU A 655 -13.19 14.92 21.85
C GLU A 655 -11.77 14.54 22.27
N ASN A 656 -10.77 15.39 21.98
CA ASN A 656 -9.41 15.17 22.49
C ASN A 656 -9.36 15.11 24.01
N VAL A 657 -10.11 15.98 24.69
CA VAL A 657 -10.14 16.08 26.14
C VAL A 657 -10.90 14.91 26.76
N ILE A 658 -12.08 14.56 26.24
CA ILE A 658 -12.99 13.57 26.85
C ILE A 658 -12.69 12.12 26.44
N TYR A 659 -11.91 11.89 25.40
CA TYR A 659 -11.72 10.54 24.83
C TYR A 659 -11.13 9.56 25.83
N ALA A 660 -10.09 9.93 26.56
CA ALA A 660 -9.47 9.05 27.54
C ALA A 660 -10.38 8.81 28.77
N PRO A 661 -11.03 9.80 29.39
CA PRO A 661 -12.03 9.58 30.43
C PRO A 661 -13.12 8.60 30.04
N CYS A 662 -13.76 8.77 28.87
CA CYS A 662 -14.78 7.87 28.37
C CYS A 662 -14.26 6.43 28.15
N GLN A 663 -13.03 6.29 27.60
CA GLN A 663 -12.51 5.00 27.19
C GLN A 663 -11.80 4.22 28.30
N LEU A 664 -11.21 4.89 29.29
CA LEU A 664 -10.37 4.27 30.33
C LEU A 664 -11.00 4.35 31.73
N ARG A 665 -11.78 5.42 32.03
CA ARG A 665 -12.47 5.60 33.29
C ARG A 665 -13.94 5.23 33.19
N HIS A 666 -14.45 4.89 31.97
CA HIS A 666 -15.84 4.53 31.69
C HIS A 666 -16.85 5.59 32.16
N GLU A 667 -16.45 6.84 32.14
CA GLU A 667 -17.34 7.98 32.41
C GLU A 667 -18.39 8.06 31.29
N SER A 668 -19.63 8.44 31.67
CA SER A 668 -20.66 8.67 30.66
C SER A 668 -20.25 9.81 29.73
N GLU A 669 -20.68 9.76 28.47
CA GLU A 669 -20.34 10.81 27.49
C GLU A 669 -20.85 12.18 27.93
N GLU A 670 -22.02 12.22 28.61
CA GLU A 670 -22.58 13.45 29.16
C GLU A 670 -21.70 14.04 30.27
N THR A 671 -21.31 13.24 31.27
CA THR A 671 -20.45 13.69 32.38
C THR A 671 -19.09 14.15 31.86
N ALA A 672 -18.49 13.33 30.98
CA ALA A 672 -17.19 13.68 30.40
C ALA A 672 -17.25 14.97 29.55
N ARG A 673 -18.38 15.20 28.84
CA ARG A 673 -18.59 16.43 28.06
C ARG A 673 -18.71 17.66 28.96
N GLU A 674 -19.45 17.59 30.07
CA GLU A 674 -19.58 18.69 31.03
C GLU A 674 -18.24 19.01 31.66
N GLU A 675 -17.50 18.01 32.17
CA GLU A 675 -16.16 18.18 32.75
C GLU A 675 -15.16 18.68 31.69
N GLY A 676 -15.21 18.13 30.48
CA GLY A 676 -14.35 18.55 29.38
C GLY A 676 -14.55 20.01 28.99
N LEU A 677 -15.79 20.46 28.88
CA LEU A 677 -16.12 21.87 28.67
C LEU A 677 -15.66 22.78 29.82
N ALA A 678 -15.76 22.30 31.06
CA ALA A 678 -15.25 23.03 32.21
C ALA A 678 -13.71 23.20 32.14
N LEU A 679 -12.98 22.15 31.75
CA LEU A 679 -11.53 22.21 31.53
C LEU A 679 -11.16 23.12 30.35
N LEU A 680 -11.94 23.10 29.27
CA LEU A 680 -11.72 24.00 28.13
C LEU A 680 -11.97 25.47 28.50
N ARG A 681 -12.96 25.76 29.38
CA ARG A 681 -13.15 27.11 29.94
C ARG A 681 -11.94 27.53 30.78
N LYS A 682 -11.41 26.62 31.59
CA LYS A 682 -10.21 26.88 32.43
C LYS A 682 -8.99 27.27 31.61
N VAL A 683 -8.84 26.68 30.41
CA VAL A 683 -7.72 27.02 29.49
C VAL A 683 -8.11 28.06 28.43
N GLY A 684 -9.32 28.67 28.53
CA GLY A 684 -9.79 29.74 27.65
C GLY A 684 -10.10 29.31 26.21
N LEU A 685 -10.61 28.07 26.01
CA LEU A 685 -10.87 27.49 24.68
C LEU A 685 -12.25 26.83 24.55
N ALA A 686 -13.21 27.15 25.39
CA ALA A 686 -14.54 26.56 25.37
C ALA A 686 -15.29 26.79 24.04
N GLU A 687 -15.13 27.96 23.44
CA GLU A 687 -15.70 28.31 22.13
C GLU A 687 -15.13 27.51 20.95
N LYS A 688 -13.97 26.89 21.14
CA LYS A 688 -13.29 26.05 20.13
C LYS A 688 -13.54 24.55 20.34
N ALA A 689 -14.53 24.17 21.16
CA ALA A 689 -14.80 22.78 21.52
C ALA A 689 -15.02 21.85 20.30
N ASP A 690 -15.73 22.33 19.29
CA ASP A 690 -16.16 21.53 18.14
C ASP A 690 -15.24 21.65 16.89
N VAL A 691 -14.13 22.40 17.00
CA VAL A 691 -13.16 22.51 15.90
C VAL A 691 -12.07 21.44 15.98
N TYR A 692 -11.38 21.17 14.87
CA TYR A 692 -10.28 20.21 14.81
C TYR A 692 -8.93 20.87 15.11
N PRO A 693 -7.91 20.11 15.59
CA PRO A 693 -6.59 20.63 15.91
C PRO A 693 -5.91 21.39 14.78
N SER A 694 -6.16 21.02 13.53
CA SER A 694 -5.59 21.69 12.35
C SER A 694 -5.94 23.19 12.24
N SER A 695 -7.05 23.63 12.86
CA SER A 695 -7.51 25.03 12.85
C SER A 695 -7.00 25.86 14.05
N LEU A 696 -6.19 25.27 14.93
CA LEU A 696 -5.68 25.92 16.14
C LEU A 696 -4.26 26.46 15.96
N SER A 697 -3.95 27.59 16.61
CA SER A 697 -2.57 28.05 16.78
C SER A 697 -1.77 27.10 17.70
N GLY A 698 -0.44 27.17 17.67
CA GLY A 698 0.44 26.38 18.51
C GLY A 698 0.12 26.50 20.00
N GLY A 699 -0.06 27.72 20.50
CA GLY A 699 -0.43 27.99 21.91
C GLY A 699 -1.80 27.43 22.28
N GLN A 700 -2.77 27.49 21.35
CA GLN A 700 -4.09 26.86 21.54
C GLN A 700 -3.97 25.34 21.60
N LYS A 701 -3.21 24.71 20.70
CA LYS A 701 -2.94 23.26 20.73
C LYS A 701 -2.32 22.83 22.06
N GLN A 702 -1.37 23.58 22.56
CA GLN A 702 -0.72 23.29 23.85
C GLN A 702 -1.72 23.38 25.02
N ARG A 703 -2.57 24.41 25.04
CA ARG A 703 -3.60 24.54 26.08
C ARG A 703 -4.63 23.40 26.02
N VAL A 704 -4.98 22.90 24.83
CA VAL A 704 -5.81 21.69 24.69
C VAL A 704 -5.07 20.45 25.22
N ALA A 705 -3.76 20.31 24.96
CA ALA A 705 -2.97 19.19 25.48
C ALA A 705 -2.91 19.20 27.02
N ILE A 706 -2.83 20.39 27.63
CA ILE A 706 -2.92 20.56 29.10
C ILE A 706 -4.31 20.13 29.59
N ALA A 707 -5.40 20.62 28.98
CA ALA A 707 -6.77 20.23 29.33
C ALA A 707 -7.00 18.72 29.21
N ARG A 708 -6.46 18.09 28.17
CA ARG A 708 -6.48 16.63 27.95
C ARG A 708 -5.78 15.86 29.05
N ALA A 709 -4.60 16.32 29.49
CA ALA A 709 -3.88 15.71 30.60
C ALA A 709 -4.66 15.84 31.91
N LEU A 710 -5.25 17.00 32.19
CA LEU A 710 -6.06 17.27 33.39
C LEU A 710 -7.34 16.43 33.45
N ALA A 711 -7.93 16.08 32.29
CA ALA A 711 -9.16 15.33 32.23
C ALA A 711 -9.05 13.91 32.84
N MET A 712 -7.82 13.38 32.91
CA MET A 712 -7.56 12.11 33.60
C MET A 712 -7.45 12.24 35.12
N LYS A 713 -7.52 13.48 35.68
CA LYS A 713 -7.40 13.81 37.12
C LYS A 713 -6.10 13.22 37.71
N PRO A 714 -4.91 13.59 37.13
CA PRO A 714 -3.64 13.00 37.55
C PRO A 714 -3.17 13.51 38.91
N ASP A 715 -2.35 12.70 39.62
CA ASP A 715 -1.67 13.11 40.86
C ASP A 715 -0.48 14.03 40.57
N VAL A 716 0.14 13.92 39.40
CA VAL A 716 1.29 14.74 38.94
C VAL A 716 1.21 14.99 37.43
N ILE A 717 1.64 16.16 36.98
CA ILE A 717 1.75 16.48 35.56
C ILE A 717 3.22 16.70 35.18
N LEU A 718 3.67 16.02 34.15
CA LEU A 718 4.99 16.13 33.58
C LEU A 718 4.92 17.02 32.33
N PHE A 719 5.65 18.12 32.29
CA PHE A 719 5.72 19.06 31.19
C PHE A 719 7.08 18.95 30.49
N ASP A 720 7.11 18.49 29.24
CA ASP A 720 8.32 18.39 28.44
C ASP A 720 8.40 19.58 27.47
N GLU A 721 9.13 20.63 27.85
CA GLU A 721 9.35 21.89 27.13
C GLU A 721 8.04 22.50 26.55
N PRO A 722 7.06 22.85 27.37
CA PRO A 722 5.71 23.20 26.93
C PRO A 722 5.62 24.47 26.06
N THR A 723 6.71 25.23 25.91
CA THR A 723 6.73 26.50 25.17
C THR A 723 7.70 26.53 23.99
N SER A 724 8.58 25.51 23.83
CA SER A 724 9.67 25.55 22.85
C SER A 724 9.20 25.52 21.37
N ALA A 725 8.00 24.98 21.10
CA ALA A 725 7.40 24.94 19.76
C ALA A 725 6.43 26.10 19.49
N LEU A 726 6.48 27.18 20.29
CA LEU A 726 5.55 28.31 20.23
C LEU A 726 6.23 29.59 19.79
N ASP A 727 5.47 30.45 19.11
CA ASP A 727 5.86 31.83 18.88
C ASP A 727 5.94 32.60 20.20
N PRO A 728 6.89 33.55 20.38
CA PRO A 728 7.06 34.28 21.60
C PRO A 728 5.79 35.00 22.13
N THR A 729 4.90 35.38 21.22
CA THR A 729 3.61 36.03 21.58
C THR A 729 2.63 35.05 22.25
N MET A 730 2.75 33.75 21.99
CA MET A 730 1.86 32.71 22.52
C MET A 730 2.36 32.07 23.82
N VAL A 731 3.65 32.26 24.15
CA VAL A 731 4.28 31.66 25.33
C VAL A 731 3.59 32.13 26.64
N GLY A 732 3.27 33.43 26.74
CA GLY A 732 2.64 34.01 27.93
C GLY A 732 1.31 33.36 28.33
N GLU A 733 0.49 32.98 27.32
CA GLU A 733 -0.82 32.35 27.53
C GLU A 733 -0.69 30.95 28.14
N VAL A 734 0.24 30.13 27.61
CA VAL A 734 0.49 28.78 28.11
C VAL A 734 1.08 28.82 29.52
N LEU A 735 2.06 29.71 29.76
CA LEU A 735 2.68 29.89 31.08
C LEU A 735 1.67 30.38 32.12
N SER A 736 0.68 31.20 31.74
CA SER A 736 -0.38 31.65 32.64
C SER A 736 -1.25 30.47 33.12
N VAL A 737 -1.58 29.53 32.24
CA VAL A 737 -2.32 28.33 32.63
C VAL A 737 -1.53 27.47 33.61
N ILE A 738 -0.21 27.27 33.36
CA ILE A 738 0.65 26.48 34.25
C ILE A 738 0.78 27.19 35.63
N ARG A 739 0.92 28.54 35.69
CA ARG A 739 0.91 29.28 36.94
C ARG A 739 -0.36 29.11 37.74
N GLN A 740 -1.50 29.03 37.06
CA GLN A 740 -2.78 28.78 37.73
C GLN A 740 -2.83 27.40 38.36
N LEU A 741 -2.37 26.36 37.64
CA LEU A 741 -2.28 24.99 38.16
C LEU A 741 -1.36 24.89 39.39
N ALA A 742 -0.22 25.62 39.38
CA ALA A 742 0.68 25.72 40.52
C ALA A 742 -0.03 26.30 41.74
N LYS A 743 -0.79 27.38 41.58
CA LYS A 743 -1.58 28.02 42.67
C LYS A 743 -2.66 27.10 43.23
N GLU A 744 -3.19 26.20 42.42
CA GLU A 744 -4.17 25.21 42.84
C GLU A 744 -3.57 24.00 43.57
N GLY A 745 -2.24 23.96 43.74
CA GLY A 745 -1.52 22.91 44.47
C GLY A 745 -1.26 21.66 43.65
N MET A 746 -1.27 21.75 42.33
CA MET A 746 -0.96 20.61 41.45
C MET A 746 0.52 20.27 41.52
N THR A 747 0.87 19.00 41.74
CA THR A 747 2.27 18.55 41.66
C THR A 747 2.71 18.54 40.19
N MET A 748 3.85 19.19 39.89
CA MET A 748 4.33 19.34 38.52
C MET A 748 5.83 19.20 38.42
N LEU A 749 6.31 18.49 37.37
CA LEU A 749 7.71 18.52 36.95
C LEU A 749 7.77 19.15 35.55
N ILE A 750 8.53 20.21 35.38
CA ILE A 750 8.51 21.07 34.18
C ILE A 750 9.92 21.20 33.63
N VAL A 751 10.20 20.58 32.49
CA VAL A 751 11.41 20.90 31.72
C VAL A 751 11.17 22.20 30.98
N THR A 752 12.00 23.22 31.20
CA THR A 752 11.83 24.55 30.61
C THR A 752 13.14 25.25 30.35
N HIS A 753 13.14 26.12 29.34
CA HIS A 753 14.18 27.10 29.05
C HIS A 753 13.78 28.55 29.50
N GLU A 754 12.56 28.71 30.01
CA GLU A 754 12.01 29.96 30.47
C GLU A 754 12.49 30.27 31.93
N MET A 755 13.69 30.86 32.10
CA MET A 755 14.33 31.01 33.39
C MET A 755 13.50 31.86 34.36
N LYS A 756 12.90 32.98 33.89
CA LYS A 756 12.04 33.83 34.71
C LYS A 756 10.80 33.08 35.19
N PHE A 757 10.21 32.26 34.32
CA PHE A 757 9.04 31.44 34.69
C PHE A 757 9.45 30.40 35.74
N ALA A 758 10.57 29.70 35.54
CA ALA A 758 11.09 28.70 36.46
C ALA A 758 11.34 29.31 37.84
N HIS A 759 11.93 30.53 37.90
CA HIS A 759 12.13 31.26 39.15
C HIS A 759 10.82 31.60 39.86
N ASP A 760 9.83 32.15 39.13
CA ASP A 760 8.60 32.71 39.72
C ASP A 760 7.57 31.68 40.17
N VAL A 761 7.65 30.45 39.63
CA VAL A 761 6.56 29.43 39.77
C VAL A 761 7.01 28.21 40.55
N SER A 762 8.31 27.91 40.54
CA SER A 762 8.79 26.65 41.13
C SER A 762 8.96 26.77 42.63
N THR A 763 8.64 25.67 43.32
CA THR A 763 9.03 25.49 44.74
C THR A 763 10.46 24.98 44.87
N ARG A 764 10.95 24.34 43.81
CA ARG A 764 12.26 23.67 43.76
C ARG A 764 12.79 23.58 42.34
N ILE A 765 14.09 23.61 42.15
CA ILE A 765 14.72 23.55 40.83
C ILE A 765 15.81 22.48 40.81
N PHE A 766 15.77 21.64 39.76
CA PHE A 766 16.82 20.68 39.42
C PHE A 766 17.67 21.25 38.29
N PHE A 767 18.95 21.47 38.55
CA PHE A 767 19.90 21.74 37.49
C PHE A 767 20.55 20.45 37.02
N MET A 768 20.18 20.01 35.77
CA MET A 768 20.74 18.81 35.18
C MET A 768 21.93 19.12 34.29
N TYR A 769 23.04 18.41 34.52
CA TYR A 769 24.25 18.51 33.74
C TYR A 769 24.96 17.15 33.70
N ASP A 770 25.47 16.77 32.48
CA ASP A 770 26.21 15.52 32.23
C ASP A 770 25.53 14.25 32.77
N GLY A 771 24.18 14.17 32.66
CA GLY A 771 23.38 13.01 33.12
C GLY A 771 23.16 12.91 34.63
N TYR A 772 23.44 13.97 35.38
CA TYR A 772 23.21 14.06 36.84
C TYR A 772 22.32 15.25 37.21
N ILE A 773 21.66 15.18 38.35
CA ILE A 773 21.16 16.39 39.05
C ILE A 773 22.35 16.96 39.82
N HIS A 774 22.96 18.02 39.28
CA HIS A 774 24.13 18.68 39.90
C HIS A 774 23.78 19.59 41.04
N GLU A 775 22.64 20.27 40.95
CA GLU A 775 22.12 21.10 42.03
C GLU A 775 20.62 20.90 42.15
N ASP A 776 20.14 20.90 43.37
CA ASP A 776 18.78 20.73 43.79
C ASP A 776 18.51 21.71 44.96
N GLY A 777 17.61 22.66 44.76
CA GLY A 777 17.36 23.70 45.74
C GLY A 777 16.19 24.62 45.39
N SER A 778 15.95 25.60 46.28
CA SER A 778 14.95 26.64 45.99
C SER A 778 15.38 27.54 44.83
N PRO A 779 14.44 28.23 44.16
CA PRO A 779 14.79 29.18 43.10
C PRO A 779 15.84 30.21 43.50
N GLU A 780 15.74 30.76 44.72
CA GLU A 780 16.66 31.76 45.22
C GLU A 780 18.10 31.20 45.31
N VAL A 781 18.26 29.97 45.78
CA VAL A 781 19.58 29.31 45.84
C VAL A 781 20.17 29.11 44.47
N ILE A 782 19.39 28.52 43.54
CA ILE A 782 19.89 28.15 42.22
C ILE A 782 20.15 29.35 41.33
N PHE A 783 19.31 30.39 41.37
CA PHE A 783 19.45 31.54 40.49
C PHE A 783 20.37 32.63 41.06
N GLU A 784 20.36 32.85 42.38
CA GLU A 784 21.12 33.94 42.97
C GLU A 784 22.47 33.47 43.51
N ASN A 785 22.53 32.31 44.18
CA ASN A 785 23.71 31.80 44.85
C ASN A 785 24.10 30.37 44.45
N PRO A 786 24.26 30.04 43.17
CA PRO A 786 24.59 28.70 42.73
C PRO A 786 25.95 28.24 43.25
N VAL A 787 26.01 27.02 43.78
CA VAL A 787 27.23 26.45 44.36
C VAL A 787 28.18 25.94 43.27
N HIS A 788 27.66 25.27 42.23
CA HIS A 788 28.47 24.68 41.18
C HIS A 788 28.80 25.66 40.04
N SER A 789 30.04 25.62 39.58
CA SER A 789 30.49 26.48 38.47
C SER A 789 29.71 26.28 37.16
N ALA A 790 29.25 25.06 36.93
CA ALA A 790 28.43 24.72 35.76
C ALA A 790 27.04 25.40 35.83
N THR A 791 26.38 25.38 36.99
CA THR A 791 25.10 26.07 37.22
C THR A 791 25.28 27.58 37.06
N LYS A 792 26.35 28.15 37.69
CA LYS A 792 26.67 29.59 37.59
C LYS A 792 26.88 30.02 36.13
N ALA A 793 27.65 29.24 35.38
CA ALA A 793 27.88 29.51 33.96
C ALA A 793 26.58 29.43 33.11
N PHE A 794 25.71 28.49 33.41
CA PHE A 794 24.43 28.36 32.74
C PHE A 794 23.46 29.49 33.05
N ILE A 795 23.29 29.83 34.32
CA ILE A 795 22.39 30.92 34.77
C ILE A 795 22.84 32.26 34.21
N GLN A 796 24.16 32.55 34.32
CA GLN A 796 24.75 33.82 33.82
C GLN A 796 24.88 33.84 32.29
N ARG A 797 24.47 32.76 31.60
CA ARG A 797 24.64 32.60 30.16
C ARG A 797 26.07 32.88 29.69
N ILE A 798 27.05 32.34 30.46
CA ILE A 798 28.47 32.51 30.13
C ILE A 798 28.79 31.56 28.94
N ARG A 799 29.19 32.19 27.84
CA ARG A 799 29.77 31.52 26.69
C ARG A 799 31.27 31.44 26.82
N LYS A 800 31.87 30.35 26.33
CA LYS A 800 33.34 30.19 26.42
C LYS A 800 33.87 29.48 25.19
N GLU A 801 35.09 29.86 24.81
CA GLU A 801 35.97 29.13 23.90
C GLU A 801 37.29 28.86 24.62
N VAL A 802 37.90 27.68 24.41
CA VAL A 802 39.06 27.23 25.18
C VAL A 802 40.14 26.71 24.20
N PHE A 803 41.36 27.18 24.41
CA PHE A 803 42.53 26.80 23.61
C PHE A 803 43.61 26.22 24.55
N GLU A 804 44.15 25.04 24.22
CA GLU A 804 45.24 24.40 24.96
C GLU A 804 46.52 24.51 24.14
N ILE A 805 47.51 25.20 24.68
CA ILE A 805 48.80 25.49 23.99
C ILE A 805 49.87 24.61 24.62
N ASP A 806 50.11 23.44 24.03
CA ASP A 806 51.03 22.43 24.57
C ASP A 806 52.45 22.52 24.01
N ASN A 807 52.58 23.06 22.80
CA ASN A 807 53.84 23.09 22.03
C ASN A 807 54.09 24.44 21.38
N PRO A 808 55.34 24.72 20.94
CA PRO A 808 55.72 25.97 20.24
C PRO A 808 55.08 26.15 18.85
N ASP A 809 54.70 25.06 18.20
CA ASP A 809 54.14 25.06 16.83
C ASP A 809 52.61 25.14 16.87
N PHE A 810 52.01 25.67 17.94
CA PHE A 810 50.56 25.84 18.09
C PHE A 810 50.01 26.78 16.99
N ASP A 811 48.85 26.45 16.43
CA ASP A 811 48.16 27.22 15.40
C ASP A 811 47.51 28.50 15.99
N PHE A 812 48.32 29.54 16.18
CA PHE A 812 47.85 30.85 16.64
C PHE A 812 46.87 31.53 15.68
N LEU A 813 47.04 31.32 14.37
CA LEU A 813 46.12 31.84 13.36
C LEU A 813 44.74 31.19 13.47
N GLY A 814 44.70 29.89 13.69
CA GLY A 814 43.45 29.13 13.95
C GLY A 814 42.77 29.59 15.22
N MET A 815 43.55 29.88 16.30
CA MET A 815 43.03 30.43 17.57
C MET A 815 42.39 31.80 17.36
N HIS A 816 43.07 32.75 16.68
CA HIS A 816 42.51 34.07 16.38
C HIS A 816 41.25 33.99 15.51
N SER A 817 41.24 33.12 14.48
CA SER A 817 40.05 32.88 13.67
C SER A 817 38.89 32.35 14.52
N ALA A 818 39.14 31.46 15.48
CA ALA A 818 38.12 30.95 16.38
C ALA A 818 37.63 32.00 17.37
N MET A 819 38.53 32.86 17.90
CA MET A 819 38.16 34.01 18.71
C MET A 819 37.31 35.00 17.92
N GLY A 820 37.66 35.26 16.66
CA GLY A 820 36.86 36.08 15.74
C GLY A 820 35.44 35.53 15.55
N THR A 821 35.36 34.25 15.26
CA THR A 821 34.08 33.55 15.13
C THR A 821 33.24 33.64 16.40
N PHE A 822 33.84 33.44 17.56
CA PHE A 822 33.19 33.59 18.87
C PHE A 822 32.68 35.02 19.08
N CYS A 823 33.49 36.03 18.85
CA CYS A 823 33.13 37.45 19.06
C CYS A 823 32.00 37.89 18.10
N HIS A 824 32.03 37.49 16.84
CA HIS A 824 30.94 37.75 15.88
C HIS A 824 29.65 37.03 16.24
N LYS A 825 29.72 35.75 16.61
CA LYS A 825 28.57 34.97 17.03
C LYS A 825 27.81 35.54 18.21
N TYR A 826 28.51 36.15 19.15
CA TYR A 826 27.89 36.69 20.37
C TYR A 826 27.79 38.23 20.39
N GLY A 827 27.96 38.89 19.25
CA GLY A 827 27.71 40.32 19.07
C GLY A 827 28.71 41.21 19.80
N ILE A 828 29.94 40.73 20.07
CA ILE A 828 31.02 41.43 20.74
C ILE A 828 32.23 41.64 19.82
N ALA A 829 31.98 41.83 18.54
CA ALA A 829 33.03 42.04 17.55
C ALA A 829 33.90 43.28 17.85
N ASP A 830 33.36 44.26 18.54
CA ASP A 830 34.07 45.44 19.04
C ASP A 830 35.22 45.14 20.02
N LYS A 831 35.18 43.97 20.64
CA LYS A 831 36.20 43.52 21.62
C LYS A 831 37.24 42.59 21.01
N LEU A 832 37.06 42.15 19.74
CA LEU A 832 37.94 41.19 19.10
C LEU A 832 39.40 41.64 19.02
N GLU A 833 39.67 42.81 18.43
CA GLU A 833 41.02 43.35 18.26
C GLU A 833 41.75 43.48 19.61
N ARG A 834 41.02 43.86 20.63
CA ARG A 834 41.55 43.97 21.99
C ARG A 834 41.84 42.60 22.61
N ALA A 835 40.98 41.62 22.40
CA ALA A 835 41.18 40.27 22.91
C ALA A 835 42.36 39.58 22.24
N GLU A 836 42.53 39.71 20.93
CA GLU A 836 43.69 39.21 20.19
C GLU A 836 45.00 39.84 20.66
N ARG A 837 45.06 41.18 20.71
CA ARG A 837 46.24 41.91 21.14
C ARG A 837 46.65 41.54 22.56
N LEU A 838 45.72 41.46 23.52
CA LEU A 838 46.04 41.10 24.90
C LEU A 838 46.48 39.60 25.00
N THR A 839 45.97 38.76 24.17
CA THR A 839 46.37 37.35 24.09
C THR A 839 47.81 37.25 23.61
N ASP A 840 48.15 37.90 22.51
CA ASP A 840 49.50 37.90 21.94
C ASP A 840 50.51 38.53 22.90
N GLN A 841 50.17 39.67 23.54
CA GLN A 841 51.01 40.33 24.50
C GLN A 841 51.39 39.45 25.70
N LEU A 842 50.43 38.62 26.17
CA LEU A 842 50.71 37.68 27.27
C LEU A 842 51.44 36.40 26.79
N LEU A 843 51.08 35.85 25.66
CA LEU A 843 51.70 34.62 25.14
C LEU A 843 53.13 34.88 24.63
N ASP A 844 53.40 36.02 23.96
CA ASP A 844 54.73 36.33 23.43
C ASP A 844 55.60 36.96 24.54
N GLY A 845 54.97 37.51 25.60
CA GLY A 845 55.67 38.19 26.69
C GLY A 845 55.81 37.34 27.96
N ALA A 846 54.93 37.60 28.94
CA ALA A 846 55.03 37.03 30.28
C ALA A 846 54.90 35.50 30.34
N MET A 847 54.24 34.93 29.42
CA MET A 847 53.91 33.49 29.43
C MET A 847 54.67 32.69 28.35
N ALA A 848 55.48 33.28 27.52
CA ALA A 848 56.22 32.69 26.40
C ALA A 848 57.03 31.42 26.76
N GLN A 849 57.55 31.37 28.00
CA GLN A 849 58.40 30.27 28.50
C GLN A 849 57.63 29.17 29.24
N TYR A 850 56.33 29.37 29.47
CA TYR A 850 55.49 28.44 30.26
C TYR A 850 54.59 27.65 29.35
N ARG A 851 54.61 26.31 29.44
CA ARG A 851 53.71 25.43 28.74
C ARG A 851 53.47 24.14 29.55
N PRO A 852 52.27 23.55 29.56
CA PRO A 852 51.09 23.95 28.80
C PRO A 852 50.40 25.17 29.37
N ILE A 853 49.76 25.97 28.49
CA ILE A 853 48.93 27.11 28.83
C ILE A 853 47.51 26.88 28.30
N THR A 854 46.51 27.02 29.17
CA THR A 854 45.11 27.05 28.73
C THR A 854 44.67 28.51 28.62
N VAL A 855 44.29 28.94 27.41
CA VAL A 855 43.67 30.25 27.15
C VAL A 855 42.16 30.04 26.96
N ARG A 856 41.38 30.87 27.65
CA ARG A 856 39.92 30.81 27.57
C ARG A 856 39.32 32.18 27.38
N ILE A 857 38.58 32.41 26.32
CA ILE A 857 37.72 33.60 26.19
C ILE A 857 36.32 33.26 26.73
N THR A 858 35.75 34.15 27.54
CA THR A 858 34.42 34.01 28.12
C THR A 858 33.61 35.28 27.91
N HIS A 859 32.33 35.14 27.60
CA HIS A 859 31.40 36.27 27.54
C HIS A 859 30.11 35.93 28.29
N SER A 860 29.65 36.80 29.16
CA SER A 860 28.37 36.70 29.86
C SER A 860 27.33 37.53 29.13
N GLU A 861 26.38 36.90 28.49
CA GLU A 861 25.26 37.57 27.79
C GLU A 861 24.41 38.41 28.78
N GLN A 862 24.34 38.01 30.04
CA GLN A 862 23.53 38.67 31.06
C GLN A 862 24.19 39.96 31.58
N SER A 863 25.50 39.94 31.87
CA SER A 863 26.23 41.07 32.41
C SER A 863 26.96 41.89 31.35
N GLY A 864 27.04 41.40 30.11
CA GLY A 864 27.85 42.01 29.04
C GLY A 864 29.37 41.97 29.28
N ILE A 865 29.82 41.23 30.31
CA ILE A 865 31.24 41.12 30.67
C ILE A 865 31.91 40.07 29.79
N THR A 866 33.04 40.47 29.16
CA THR A 866 33.93 39.57 28.44
C THR A 866 35.23 39.45 29.21
N ALA A 867 35.79 38.26 29.35
CA ALA A 867 37.05 38.04 30.03
C ALA A 867 37.93 37.02 29.28
N LEU A 868 39.25 37.25 29.36
CA LEU A 868 40.29 36.33 28.94
C LEU A 868 40.90 35.68 30.17
N ASP A 869 40.91 34.38 30.25
CA ASP A 869 41.52 33.58 31.31
C ASP A 869 42.74 32.85 30.76
N PHE A 870 43.89 33.04 31.41
CA PHE A 870 45.12 32.34 31.13
C PHE A 870 45.50 31.47 32.35
N MET A 871 45.59 30.17 32.16
CA MET A 871 45.97 29.20 33.18
C MET A 871 47.33 28.60 32.84
N VAL A 872 48.31 28.77 33.70
CA VAL A 872 49.64 28.15 33.59
C VAL A 872 49.70 27.01 34.59
N GLU A 873 49.90 25.79 34.13
CA GLU A 873 49.97 24.62 35.01
C GLU A 873 51.27 24.59 35.82
N LYS A 874 51.21 24.01 37.06
CA LYS A 874 52.32 23.76 37.93
C LYS A 874 53.05 25.03 38.42
N MET A 875 52.53 26.22 38.27
CA MET A 875 53.08 27.48 38.71
C MET A 875 52.47 27.91 40.02
N THR A 876 53.29 28.44 40.95
CA THR A 876 52.85 28.86 42.27
C THR A 876 52.93 30.36 42.48
N ALA A 877 53.56 31.10 41.58
CA ALA A 877 53.72 32.57 41.67
C ALA A 877 53.26 33.24 40.37
N THR A 878 52.96 34.55 40.42
CA THR A 878 52.50 35.30 39.23
C THR A 878 53.53 35.30 38.09
N PRO A 879 53.12 35.06 36.84
CA PRO A 879 54.02 35.21 35.70
C PRO A 879 54.21 36.66 35.27
N LEU A 880 53.43 37.60 35.85
CA LEU A 880 53.45 39.02 35.45
C LEU A 880 54.43 39.79 36.25
N SER A 881 55.28 40.61 35.59
CA SER A 881 56.10 41.62 36.20
C SER A 881 55.28 42.90 36.56
N ASP A 882 55.76 43.74 37.47
CA ASP A 882 55.08 44.99 37.91
C ASP A 882 54.84 45.96 36.75
N SER A 883 55.74 46.00 35.75
CA SER A 883 55.52 46.76 34.52
C SER A 883 54.44 46.20 33.62
N GLN A 884 54.35 44.90 33.47
CA GLN A 884 53.31 44.24 32.66
C GLN A 884 51.94 44.34 33.34
N ARG A 885 51.89 44.22 34.68
CA ARG A 885 50.64 44.38 35.41
C ARG A 885 50.08 45.79 35.27
N THR A 886 51.00 46.83 35.35
CA THR A 886 50.60 48.22 35.14
C THR A 886 50.08 48.44 33.69
N ALA A 887 50.76 47.89 32.69
CA ALA A 887 50.35 48.01 31.31
C ALA A 887 48.97 47.38 31.09
N LEU A 888 48.74 46.14 31.59
CA LEU A 888 47.47 45.46 31.47
C LEU A 888 46.32 46.15 32.22
N SER A 889 46.60 46.72 33.38
CA SER A 889 45.62 47.48 34.17
C SER A 889 45.15 48.77 33.48
N ASN A 890 45.94 49.32 32.55
CA ASN A 890 45.53 50.45 31.71
C ASN A 890 44.64 50.03 30.52
N GLU A 891 44.75 48.79 30.09
CA GLU A 891 44.00 48.26 28.96
C GLU A 891 42.80 47.39 29.34
N CYS A 892 42.71 46.94 30.60
CA CYS A 892 41.63 46.10 31.09
C CYS A 892 40.82 46.80 32.17
N ARG A 893 39.52 46.45 32.31
CA ARG A 893 38.72 46.95 33.42
C ARG A 893 39.22 46.40 34.75
N GLN A 894 39.72 45.16 34.74
CA GLN A 894 40.27 44.53 35.94
C GLN A 894 41.23 43.40 35.51
N VAL A 895 42.34 43.29 36.27
CA VAL A 895 43.33 42.20 36.20
C VAL A 895 43.21 41.38 37.49
N ILE A 896 42.94 40.11 37.42
CA ILE A 896 42.82 39.22 38.59
C ILE A 896 43.93 38.19 38.48
N GLU A 897 44.73 38.05 39.47
CA GLU A 897 45.83 37.09 39.58
C GLU A 897 45.60 36.22 40.80
N GLU A 898 45.46 34.91 40.60
CA GLU A 898 45.18 33.98 41.70
C GLU A 898 45.88 32.63 41.54
N PRO A 899 46.45 32.07 42.64
CA PRO A 899 46.87 30.66 42.60
C PRO A 899 45.68 29.72 42.55
N THR A 900 45.80 28.65 41.80
CA THR A 900 44.78 27.58 41.70
C THR A 900 45.36 26.26 42.15
N LYS A 901 44.49 25.20 42.32
CA LYS A 901 44.96 23.85 42.66
C LYS A 901 45.85 23.21 41.58
N ARG A 902 45.79 23.68 40.33
CA ARG A 902 46.54 23.15 39.19
C ARG A 902 47.70 24.03 38.74
N GLY A 903 47.76 25.29 39.17
CA GLY A 903 48.73 26.24 38.69
C GLY A 903 48.38 27.68 39.06
N PHE A 904 48.76 28.68 38.25
CA PHE A 904 48.44 30.07 38.41
C PHE A 904 47.54 30.64 37.34
N ARG A 905 46.58 31.41 37.71
CA ARG A 905 45.56 32.00 36.80
C ARG A 905 45.73 33.52 36.72
N VAL A 906 45.73 34.01 35.48
CA VAL A 906 45.60 35.41 35.14
C VAL A 906 44.33 35.67 34.39
N LYS A 907 43.39 36.44 34.93
CA LYS A 907 42.13 36.77 34.31
C LYS A 907 42.05 38.26 33.99
N LEU A 908 41.79 38.58 32.73
CA LEU A 908 41.61 39.92 32.20
C LEU A 908 40.14 40.19 31.92
N ILE A 909 39.53 41.20 32.49
CA ILE A 909 38.15 41.63 32.18
C ILE A 909 38.28 42.79 31.16
N ILE A 910 37.80 42.58 29.95
CA ILE A 910 37.93 43.51 28.83
C ILE A 910 36.62 44.20 28.46
#